data_627e7c0738cd510e383612590934dc13
#
_entry.id   627e7c0738cd510e383612590934dc13
#
_cell.length_a   1.000
_cell.length_b   1.000
_cell.length_c   1.000
_cell.angle_alpha   90.00
_cell.angle_beta   90.00
_cell.angle_gamma   90.00
#
_symmetry.space_group_name_H-M   'P 1'
#
loop_
_entity.id
_entity.type
_entity.pdbx_description
1 polymer ?
#
loop_
_entity_poly.entity_id
_entity_poly.type
_entity_poly.pdbx_seq_one_letter_code
_entity_poly.pdbx_strand_id
1 'polypeptide(L)'
;MGAFTNPQLTIFESTTDSTMATKKEASKKKSTHKFVGTLKQFASQAKEITDDPTAKIFMGVMLLFISAFIFFAEISFLWNWTEDFSLNTADDTALQSLTASNLLGTLGHRIGWLLMLRGFGIGGFLFAFYLFAMGLRIAFEFKRFKPIGLFNHTIILVSILSIFISALVPSHPTVLGGITGFYFSNYMGIKLGSMGIYLVLLGITALYLIVTFKISKLNVPSRKLAKKDIESGDESSQIDVEEIEADDSNVVTFSDQSTNDEESVESPSERMEKSPPLNENPEEAEILVSNDPTPTKEDDFQVKVEVHQDEEASKKELNQKVKDFGEYDPTLDLSRFRLPGIDLLQQYGDGQITFDKEEIENNKNNIVDTLRNYSIEIKEIKATIGPTVTLYEIVPAAGIRISKIKNLEDDIALSLAALGIRIIAPIPGKGTIGIEVPNANPQVVSMKQVISSKRFQQANMELPVAMGRTITNENFVFDLAKMPHLLMAGATGQGKSVGLNAILTSLLYKKHPSQLKFVLVDPKKVELTLYNKIERHYLAVLPDSEEAIITDTTKVVNTLNSLCIEMDNRYELLKAALVRNIKEYNAKFVSRRLNPEEGHRFLPYIVLVIDEFADLIMTAGKEVEMPIARLAQLARAIGIHLIVATQRPSVNVITGIIKANFPARAAFRVTSKIDSRTILDAGGADQLIGKGDMLFSQGSDLIRLQCAFVDTPEVEEICDFIGNQKAYPTAYQLPEYVGEESSGVGEIDPKDRDALFEDAARLVVASQQGSTSMIQRKLKLGYNRAGRIVDQLEAAGILGPFEGSKARQVLVVDDLALEQKLKGES
;
A
#
# COMPACT_ATOMS: atom_id res chain seq x y z
N MET A 1 -29.41 -68.28 8.17
CA MET A 1 -28.27 -69.15 7.84
C MET A 1 -27.07 -68.25 7.62
N GLY A 2 -26.07 -68.15 8.39
CA GLY A 2 -25.38 -68.77 9.48
C GLY A 2 -24.30 -67.73 9.80
N ALA A 3 -24.23 -67.11 10.92
CA ALA A 3 -23.52 -67.48 12.14
C ALA A 3 -22.09 -67.97 11.92
N PHE A 4 -21.12 -67.08 12.30
CA PHE A 4 -19.90 -67.55 13.03
C PHE A 4 -19.28 -66.36 13.80
N THR A 5 -19.52 -66.40 15.03
CA THR A 5 -18.93 -66.13 16.34
C THR A 5 -17.44 -65.76 16.37
N ASN A 6 -17.23 -64.68 17.15
CA ASN A 6 -16.04 -64.32 17.89
C ASN A 6 -15.42 -65.48 18.73
N PRO A 7 -14.15 -65.56 19.10
CA PRO A 7 -13.72 -64.74 20.24
C PRO A 7 -12.23 -64.38 20.31
N GLN A 8 -11.92 -63.52 21.29
CA GLN A 8 -10.66 -63.30 21.98
C GLN A 8 -9.62 -62.38 21.37
N LEU A 9 -9.60 -61.19 21.94
CA LEU A 9 -8.37 -60.43 22.15
C LEU A 9 -8.52 -59.62 23.42
N THR A 10 -7.99 -60.18 24.47
CA THR A 10 -7.75 -59.53 25.74
C THR A 10 -6.29 -59.29 25.91
N ILE A 11 -5.95 -58.04 26.38
CA ILE A 11 -4.70 -57.72 27.08
C ILE A 11 -3.44 -57.69 26.22
N PHE A 12 -3.13 -56.48 25.65
CA PHE A 12 -1.76 -55.96 25.56
C PHE A 12 -1.81 -54.45 25.30
N GLU A 13 -2.22 -53.68 26.28
CA GLU A 13 -2.01 -52.23 26.34
C GLU A 13 -1.44 -51.93 27.74
N SER A 14 -0.20 -51.52 27.78
CA SER A 14 0.40 -50.66 28.82
C SER A 14 1.93 -50.68 28.94
N THR A 15 2.68 -51.29 28.02
CA THR A 15 4.14 -51.30 28.20
C THR A 15 4.96 -50.80 26.98
N THR A 16 4.34 -50.31 25.93
CA THR A 16 5.07 -49.86 24.72
C THR A 16 5.23 -48.34 24.57
N ASP A 17 4.47 -47.52 25.29
CA ASP A 17 4.56 -46.06 25.15
C ASP A 17 5.68 -45.42 26.00
N SER A 18 6.03 -45.99 27.15
CA SER A 18 7.14 -45.43 27.93
C SER A 18 8.54 -45.73 27.36
N THR A 19 8.67 -46.80 26.59
CA THR A 19 9.94 -47.17 25.93
C THR A 19 10.18 -46.43 24.59
N MET A 20 9.14 -45.93 23.92
CA MET A 20 9.33 -45.09 22.74
C MET A 20 9.66 -43.64 23.07
N ALA A 21 9.10 -43.08 24.12
CA ALA A 21 9.42 -41.73 24.59
C ALA A 21 10.87 -41.63 25.08
N THR A 22 11.32 -42.58 25.88
CA THR A 22 12.74 -42.66 26.35
C THR A 22 13.73 -42.96 25.21
N LYS A 23 13.36 -43.71 24.18
CA LYS A 23 14.21 -43.93 23.00
C LYS A 23 14.29 -42.68 22.13
N LYS A 24 13.23 -41.85 21.97
CA LYS A 24 13.26 -40.59 21.22
C LYS A 24 14.08 -39.52 21.97
N GLU A 25 14.01 -39.43 23.30
CA GLU A 25 14.86 -38.50 24.08
C GLU A 25 16.33 -38.93 24.11
N ALA A 26 16.62 -40.20 24.21
CA ALA A 26 17.98 -40.72 24.13
C ALA A 26 18.58 -40.59 22.70
N SER A 27 17.74 -40.67 21.63
CA SER A 27 18.14 -40.41 20.23
C SER A 27 18.41 -38.93 20.02
N LYS A 28 17.59 -38.01 20.55
CA LYS A 28 17.82 -36.57 20.50
C LYS A 28 19.07 -36.12 21.27
N LYS A 29 19.30 -36.68 22.49
CA LYS A 29 20.53 -36.42 23.23
C LYS A 29 21.78 -37.00 22.53
N LYS A 30 21.72 -38.16 21.89
CA LYS A 30 22.84 -38.71 21.10
C LYS A 30 23.12 -37.90 19.84
N SER A 31 22.06 -37.35 19.16
CA SER A 31 22.20 -36.47 17.97
C SER A 31 22.83 -35.13 18.35
N THR A 32 22.41 -34.50 19.46
CA THR A 32 23.01 -33.24 19.93
C THR A 32 24.44 -33.44 20.41
N HIS A 33 24.74 -34.56 21.09
CA HIS A 33 26.12 -34.86 21.53
C HIS A 33 27.06 -35.17 20.33
N LYS A 34 26.52 -35.80 19.28
CA LYS A 34 27.30 -36.07 18.07
C LYS A 34 27.57 -34.78 17.26
N PHE A 35 26.57 -33.87 17.19
CA PHE A 35 26.69 -32.55 16.57
C PHE A 35 27.67 -31.64 17.32
N VAL A 36 27.59 -31.59 18.63
CA VAL A 36 28.56 -30.87 19.48
C VAL A 36 29.95 -31.47 19.42
N GLY A 37 30.07 -32.82 19.32
CA GLY A 37 31.32 -33.51 19.09
C GLY A 37 31.95 -33.15 17.73
N THR A 38 31.17 -33.13 16.66
CA THR A 38 31.62 -32.74 15.30
C THR A 38 32.00 -31.26 15.25
N LEU A 39 31.24 -30.35 15.89
CA LEU A 39 31.60 -28.94 16.01
C LEU A 39 32.91 -28.72 16.82
N LYS A 40 33.14 -29.50 17.92
CA LYS A 40 34.41 -29.45 18.64
C LYS A 40 35.59 -30.00 17.84
N GLN A 41 35.38 -31.04 17.04
CA GLN A 41 36.38 -31.60 16.14
C GLN A 41 36.70 -30.64 15.00
N PHE A 42 35.70 -29.99 14.38
CA PHE A 42 35.90 -28.92 13.41
C PHE A 42 36.64 -27.73 14.05
N ALA A 43 36.26 -27.33 15.26
CA ALA A 43 36.91 -26.23 16.00
C ALA A 43 38.36 -26.56 16.33
N SER A 44 38.70 -27.83 16.67
CA SER A 44 40.08 -28.26 16.92
C SER A 44 40.92 -28.34 15.63
N GLN A 45 40.35 -28.84 14.54
CA GLN A 45 41.01 -28.86 13.25
C GLN A 45 41.22 -27.44 12.70
N ALA A 46 40.22 -26.56 12.82
CA ALA A 46 40.32 -25.14 12.48
C ALA A 46 41.42 -24.43 13.30
N LYS A 47 41.55 -24.78 14.59
CA LYS A 47 42.60 -24.24 15.45
C LYS A 47 43.96 -24.74 15.07
N GLU A 48 44.10 -26.02 14.69
CA GLU A 48 45.38 -26.60 14.23
C GLU A 48 45.86 -25.99 12.91
N ILE A 49 44.90 -25.73 11.97
CA ILE A 49 45.19 -25.00 10.72
C ILE A 49 45.54 -23.52 10.99
N THR A 50 44.85 -22.88 11.95
CA THR A 50 45.17 -21.47 12.29
C THR A 50 46.41 -21.29 13.14
N ASP A 51 46.99 -22.34 13.69
CA ASP A 51 48.25 -22.27 14.42
C ASP A 51 49.49 -22.58 13.56
N ASP A 52 49.28 -23.15 12.34
CA ASP A 52 50.34 -23.32 11.36
C ASP A 52 50.87 -21.97 10.82
N PRO A 53 52.16 -21.69 10.90
CA PRO A 53 52.75 -20.43 10.39
C PRO A 53 52.51 -20.19 8.91
N THR A 54 52.53 -21.26 8.10
CA THR A 54 52.33 -21.19 6.64
C THR A 54 50.85 -20.84 6.32
N ALA A 55 49.94 -21.47 7.02
CA ALA A 55 48.49 -21.20 6.87
C ALA A 55 48.12 -19.76 7.33
N LYS A 56 48.78 -19.25 8.39
CA LYS A 56 48.63 -17.83 8.81
C LYS A 56 49.06 -16.86 7.73
N ILE A 57 50.26 -17.08 7.16
CA ILE A 57 50.75 -16.20 6.10
C ILE A 57 49.83 -16.25 4.89
N PHE A 58 49.40 -17.45 4.47
CA PHE A 58 48.46 -17.63 3.36
C PHE A 58 47.14 -16.91 3.61
N MET A 59 46.51 -17.10 4.78
CA MET A 59 45.27 -16.45 5.14
C MET A 59 45.45 -14.89 5.21
N GLY A 60 46.54 -14.43 5.77
CA GLY A 60 46.81 -12.98 5.83
C GLY A 60 47.01 -12.35 4.45
N VAL A 61 47.79 -13.01 3.59
CA VAL A 61 47.98 -12.55 2.20
C VAL A 61 46.68 -12.60 1.41
N MET A 62 45.88 -13.64 1.56
CA MET A 62 44.54 -13.72 0.94
C MET A 62 43.64 -12.59 1.37
N LEU A 63 43.60 -12.21 2.67
CA LEU A 63 42.84 -11.04 3.17
C LEU A 63 43.36 -9.74 2.57
N LEU A 64 44.68 -9.58 2.35
CA LEU A 64 45.21 -8.41 1.68
C LEU A 64 44.75 -8.29 0.24
N PHE A 65 44.72 -9.41 -0.48
CA PHE A 65 44.18 -9.45 -1.87
C PHE A 65 42.70 -9.14 -1.90
N ILE A 66 41.88 -9.71 -1.01
CA ILE A 66 40.45 -9.43 -0.91
C ILE A 66 40.22 -7.95 -0.59
N SER A 67 40.98 -7.41 0.34
CA SER A 67 40.90 -5.97 0.69
C SER A 67 41.23 -5.07 -0.49
N ALA A 68 42.31 -5.36 -1.20
CA ALA A 68 42.70 -4.62 -2.40
C ALA A 68 41.62 -4.73 -3.49
N PHE A 69 41.08 -5.93 -3.71
CA PHE A 69 39.99 -6.16 -4.66
C PHE A 69 38.76 -5.29 -4.32
N ILE A 70 38.30 -5.31 -3.06
CA ILE A 70 37.14 -4.50 -2.59
C ILE A 70 37.45 -3.02 -2.80
N PHE A 71 38.64 -2.55 -2.40
CA PHE A 71 39.03 -1.16 -2.52
C PHE A 71 39.02 -0.66 -3.98
N PHE A 72 39.57 -1.43 -4.91
CA PHE A 72 39.53 -1.06 -6.34
C PHE A 72 38.15 -1.18 -6.95
N ALA A 73 37.32 -2.15 -6.46
CA ALA A 73 35.92 -2.28 -6.87
C ALA A 73 35.11 -1.04 -6.48
N GLU A 74 35.30 -0.55 -5.24
CA GLU A 74 34.61 0.65 -4.71
C GLU A 74 35.06 1.93 -5.41
N ILE A 75 36.37 2.10 -5.65
CA ILE A 75 36.89 3.24 -6.41
C ILE A 75 36.31 3.27 -7.82
N SER A 76 36.37 2.15 -8.53
CA SER A 76 35.86 2.07 -9.89
C SER A 76 34.35 2.26 -9.93
N PHE A 77 33.62 1.76 -8.93
CA PHE A 77 32.18 1.97 -8.81
C PHE A 77 31.85 3.45 -8.59
N LEU A 78 32.65 4.20 -7.85
CA LEU A 78 32.43 5.63 -7.60
C LEU A 78 32.43 6.46 -8.90
N TRP A 79 33.25 6.06 -9.89
CA TRP A 79 33.37 6.77 -11.17
C TRP A 79 32.36 6.28 -12.22
N ASN A 80 32.04 4.98 -12.26
CA ASN A 80 31.32 4.36 -13.36
C ASN A 80 29.90 3.89 -12.99
N TRP A 81 29.38 4.22 -11.80
CA TRP A 81 28.11 3.71 -11.30
C TRP A 81 26.88 4.09 -12.15
N THR A 82 26.93 5.25 -12.84
CA THR A 82 25.86 5.73 -13.72
C THR A 82 25.79 4.94 -15.02
N GLU A 83 26.95 4.60 -15.58
CA GLU A 83 27.04 3.80 -16.81
C GLU A 83 26.63 2.35 -16.58
N ASP A 84 27.01 1.79 -15.45
CA ASP A 84 26.72 0.42 -15.06
C ASP A 84 25.36 0.24 -14.33
N PHE A 85 24.54 1.29 -14.23
CA PHE A 85 23.29 1.23 -13.45
C PHE A 85 22.30 0.20 -14.00
N SER A 86 22.24 0.01 -15.31
CA SER A 86 21.41 -0.98 -16.00
C SER A 86 21.74 -2.43 -15.62
N LEU A 87 23.00 -2.71 -15.23
CA LEU A 87 23.42 -4.05 -14.76
C LEU A 87 22.74 -4.48 -13.45
N ASN A 88 22.21 -3.55 -12.67
CA ASN A 88 21.51 -3.87 -11.42
C ASN A 88 20.08 -4.35 -11.62
N THR A 89 19.50 -4.16 -12.81
CA THR A 89 18.15 -4.52 -13.19
C THR A 89 18.10 -5.67 -14.21
N ALA A 90 19.27 -6.09 -14.74
CA ALA A 90 19.37 -7.15 -15.73
C ALA A 90 19.28 -8.55 -15.09
N ASP A 91 18.56 -9.45 -15.74
CA ASP A 91 18.46 -10.88 -15.35
C ASP A 91 19.78 -11.61 -15.56
N ASP A 92 19.97 -12.74 -14.86
CA ASP A 92 21.21 -13.55 -14.91
C ASP A 92 21.60 -14.03 -16.32
N THR A 93 20.66 -14.14 -17.25
CA THR A 93 20.88 -14.47 -18.66
C THR A 93 21.39 -13.26 -19.46
N ALA A 94 20.92 -12.07 -19.19
CA ALA A 94 21.37 -10.81 -19.82
C ALA A 94 22.76 -10.39 -19.30
N LEU A 95 23.10 -10.73 -18.07
CA LEU A 95 24.41 -10.47 -17.45
C LEU A 95 25.57 -11.21 -18.11
N GLN A 96 25.33 -12.30 -18.85
CA GLN A 96 26.39 -13.02 -19.57
C GLN A 96 26.87 -12.29 -20.83
N SER A 97 26.07 -11.36 -21.36
CA SER A 97 26.38 -10.60 -22.58
C SER A 97 26.80 -9.13 -22.31
N LEU A 98 26.57 -8.61 -21.09
CA LEU A 98 26.88 -7.22 -20.71
C LEU A 98 28.24 -7.15 -20.03
N THR A 99 29.12 -6.28 -20.52
CA THR A 99 30.41 -5.94 -19.90
C THR A 99 30.26 -4.74 -19.00
N ALA A 100 30.60 -4.88 -17.73
CA ALA A 100 30.62 -3.73 -16.79
C ALA A 100 31.81 -2.83 -17.06
N SER A 101 31.63 -1.51 -16.98
CA SER A 101 32.67 -0.49 -17.04
C SER A 101 33.54 -0.45 -15.79
N ASN A 102 33.16 -1.20 -14.74
CA ASN A 102 33.97 -1.36 -13.54
C ASN A 102 35.29 -2.09 -13.85
N LEU A 103 36.42 -1.56 -13.33
CA LEU A 103 37.78 -2.09 -13.53
C LEU A 103 37.89 -3.62 -13.23
N LEU A 104 37.09 -4.13 -12.31
CA LEU A 104 37.04 -5.54 -11.90
C LEU A 104 35.81 -6.27 -12.46
N GLY A 105 35.26 -5.75 -13.56
CA GLY A 105 34.15 -6.34 -14.27
C GLY A 105 32.84 -6.37 -13.44
N THR A 106 31.93 -7.27 -13.80
CA THR A 106 30.59 -7.40 -13.17
C THR A 106 30.68 -7.74 -11.69
N LEU A 107 31.67 -8.50 -11.24
CA LEU A 107 31.86 -8.83 -9.82
C LEU A 107 32.26 -7.58 -9.02
N GLY A 108 33.20 -6.75 -9.58
CA GLY A 108 33.59 -5.50 -8.97
C GLY A 108 32.41 -4.51 -8.85
N HIS A 109 31.60 -4.41 -9.91
CA HIS A 109 30.37 -3.60 -9.90
C HIS A 109 29.39 -4.06 -8.81
N ARG A 110 29.09 -5.36 -8.70
CA ARG A 110 28.18 -5.91 -7.67
C ARG A 110 28.66 -5.64 -6.24
N ILE A 111 29.97 -5.76 -5.99
CA ILE A 111 30.55 -5.46 -4.67
C ILE A 111 30.45 -3.96 -4.37
N GLY A 112 30.81 -3.10 -5.30
CA GLY A 112 30.67 -1.66 -5.16
C GLY A 112 29.19 -1.24 -4.94
N TRP A 113 28.25 -1.79 -5.70
CA TRP A 113 26.84 -1.56 -5.54
C TRP A 113 26.32 -1.99 -4.15
N LEU A 114 26.74 -3.17 -3.66
CA LEU A 114 26.34 -3.69 -2.36
C LEU A 114 26.88 -2.85 -1.20
N LEU A 115 28.16 -2.48 -1.22
CA LEU A 115 28.83 -1.78 -0.11
C LEU A 115 28.58 -0.28 -0.13
N MET A 116 28.56 0.36 -1.31
CA MET A 116 28.39 1.79 -1.45
C MET A 116 26.93 2.19 -1.60
N LEU A 117 26.26 1.85 -2.70
CA LEU A 117 24.90 2.34 -2.96
C LEU A 117 23.88 1.71 -2.01
N ARG A 118 23.83 0.40 -1.91
CA ARG A 118 22.89 -0.33 -1.05
C ARG A 118 23.31 -0.35 0.42
N GLY A 119 24.60 -0.22 0.68
CA GLY A 119 25.21 -0.20 2.01
C GLY A 119 25.38 1.21 2.58
N PHE A 120 26.63 1.58 2.83
CA PHE A 120 27.02 2.71 3.68
C PHE A 120 27.73 3.85 2.92
N GLY A 121 27.64 3.89 1.62
CA GLY A 121 28.29 4.92 0.82
C GLY A 121 29.82 4.86 0.91
N ILE A 122 30.48 6.01 0.98
CA ILE A 122 31.94 6.12 1.16
C ILE A 122 32.41 5.39 2.43
N GLY A 123 31.54 5.18 3.42
CA GLY A 123 31.86 4.36 4.59
C GLY A 123 32.29 2.94 4.24
N GLY A 124 31.97 2.41 3.07
CA GLY A 124 32.42 1.11 2.55
C GLY A 124 33.93 0.95 2.56
N PHE A 125 34.67 1.98 2.19
CA PHE A 125 36.15 1.98 2.21
C PHE A 125 36.74 1.62 3.57
N LEU A 126 36.06 1.92 4.66
CA LEU A 126 36.52 1.55 6.00
C LEU A 126 36.47 0.03 6.25
N PHE A 127 35.59 -0.71 5.58
CA PHE A 127 35.58 -2.16 5.62
C PHE A 127 36.79 -2.75 4.87
N ALA A 128 37.11 -2.20 3.69
CA ALA A 128 38.33 -2.58 2.97
C ALA A 128 39.56 -2.34 3.85
N PHE A 129 39.66 -1.15 4.50
CA PHE A 129 40.75 -0.83 5.41
C PHE A 129 40.82 -1.78 6.62
N TYR A 130 39.66 -2.17 7.20
CA TYR A 130 39.64 -3.15 8.27
C TYR A 130 40.21 -4.50 7.84
N LEU A 131 39.80 -5.02 6.67
CA LEU A 131 40.34 -6.27 6.13
C LEU A 131 41.85 -6.17 5.83
N PHE A 132 42.30 -5.04 5.31
CA PHE A 132 43.72 -4.77 5.10
C PHE A 132 44.53 -4.82 6.40
N ALA A 133 44.07 -4.13 7.44
CA ALA A 133 44.75 -4.13 8.75
C ALA A 133 44.76 -5.53 9.40
N MET A 134 43.69 -6.31 9.19
CA MET A 134 43.61 -7.70 9.63
C MET A 134 44.57 -8.61 8.85
N GLY A 135 44.64 -8.42 7.52
CA GLY A 135 45.61 -9.13 6.66
C GLY A 135 47.06 -8.88 7.08
N LEU A 136 47.43 -7.60 7.33
CA LEU A 136 48.76 -7.26 7.86
C LEU A 136 49.04 -7.88 9.22
N ARG A 137 48.03 -7.88 10.11
CA ARG A 137 48.18 -8.47 11.43
C ARG A 137 48.47 -9.97 11.35
N ILE A 138 47.76 -10.66 10.48
CA ILE A 138 47.86 -12.12 10.38
C ILE A 138 49.12 -12.53 9.60
N ALA A 139 49.42 -11.89 8.44
CA ALA A 139 50.55 -12.22 7.60
C ALA A 139 51.91 -11.84 8.18
N PHE A 140 51.98 -10.68 8.82
CA PHE A 140 53.25 -10.06 9.29
C PHE A 140 53.33 -9.91 10.82
N GLU A 141 52.40 -10.58 11.57
CA GLU A 141 52.30 -10.50 13.03
C GLU A 141 52.26 -9.06 13.63
N PHE A 142 51.67 -8.14 12.87
CA PHE A 142 51.65 -6.70 13.23
C PHE A 142 50.67 -6.50 14.41
N LYS A 143 51.18 -6.60 15.65
CA LYS A 143 50.35 -6.63 16.89
C LYS A 143 49.73 -5.30 17.28
N ARG A 144 49.99 -4.22 16.52
CA ARG A 144 49.49 -2.86 16.82
C ARG A 144 47.95 -2.75 16.70
N PHE A 145 47.33 -3.54 15.83
CA PHE A 145 45.88 -3.56 15.64
C PHE A 145 45.20 -4.61 16.52
N LYS A 146 44.33 -4.19 17.41
CA LYS A 146 43.46 -5.07 18.19
C LYS A 146 42.21 -5.38 17.35
N PRO A 147 41.86 -6.64 16.99
CA PRO A 147 40.84 -6.94 16.00
C PRO A 147 39.45 -6.46 16.44
N ILE A 148 39.02 -6.76 17.65
CA ILE A 148 37.71 -6.35 18.18
C ILE A 148 37.61 -4.83 18.32
N GLY A 149 38.68 -4.18 18.81
CA GLY A 149 38.69 -2.72 18.93
C GLY A 149 38.61 -2.03 17.56
N LEU A 150 39.40 -2.50 16.58
CA LEU A 150 39.39 -1.94 15.24
C LEU A 150 38.02 -2.17 14.55
N PHE A 151 37.41 -3.34 14.73
CA PHE A 151 36.08 -3.64 14.19
C PHE A 151 35.01 -2.70 14.74
N ASN A 152 35.00 -2.49 16.07
CA ASN A 152 34.06 -1.57 16.70
C ASN A 152 34.24 -0.12 16.20
N HIS A 153 35.49 0.34 16.08
CA HIS A 153 35.79 1.66 15.51
C HIS A 153 35.30 1.78 14.06
N THR A 154 35.52 0.73 13.25
CA THR A 154 35.07 0.71 11.85
C THR A 154 33.56 0.85 11.76
N ILE A 155 32.78 0.05 12.51
CA ILE A 155 31.31 0.10 12.49
C ILE A 155 30.81 1.50 12.90
N ILE A 156 31.33 2.06 13.99
CA ILE A 156 30.89 3.37 14.47
C ILE A 156 31.17 4.46 13.45
N LEU A 157 32.40 4.49 12.90
CA LEU A 157 32.80 5.48 11.91
C LEU A 157 32.03 5.36 10.58
N VAL A 158 31.80 4.14 10.10
CA VAL A 158 30.96 3.85 8.92
C VAL A 158 29.56 4.42 9.11
N SER A 159 28.96 4.15 10.28
CA SER A 159 27.59 4.61 10.56
C SER A 159 27.51 6.14 10.65
N ILE A 160 28.43 6.77 11.38
CA ILE A 160 28.46 8.24 11.52
C ILE A 160 28.64 8.89 10.14
N LEU A 161 29.61 8.40 9.34
CA LEU A 161 29.93 8.97 8.04
C LEU A 161 28.78 8.82 7.05
N SER A 162 28.18 7.64 6.99
CA SER A 162 27.03 7.34 6.11
C SER A 162 25.83 8.25 6.43
N ILE A 163 25.45 8.38 7.70
CA ILE A 163 24.34 9.21 8.13
C ILE A 163 24.63 10.69 7.91
N PHE A 164 25.84 11.14 8.21
CA PHE A 164 26.24 12.54 8.05
C PHE A 164 26.16 12.99 6.59
N ILE A 165 26.73 12.19 5.67
CA ILE A 165 26.71 12.52 4.22
C ILE A 165 25.26 12.49 3.70
N SER A 166 24.44 11.52 4.14
CA SER A 166 23.05 11.45 3.73
C SER A 166 22.21 12.62 4.29
N ALA A 167 22.57 13.15 5.46
CA ALA A 167 21.90 14.32 6.03
C ALA A 167 22.19 15.61 5.24
N LEU A 168 23.32 15.67 4.53
CA LEU A 168 23.66 16.80 3.66
C LEU A 168 22.84 16.83 2.36
N VAL A 169 22.35 15.65 1.89
CA VAL A 169 21.55 15.53 0.66
C VAL A 169 20.27 14.72 0.96
N PRO A 170 19.26 15.34 1.58
CA PRO A 170 18.09 14.62 2.08
C PRO A 170 17.05 14.24 1.02
N SER A 171 17.18 14.73 -0.22
CA SER A 171 16.15 14.56 -1.27
C SER A 171 16.10 13.16 -1.89
N HIS A 172 17.25 12.45 -1.97
CA HIS A 172 17.35 11.12 -2.58
C HIS A 172 18.61 10.37 -2.12
N PRO A 173 18.62 9.03 -2.18
CA PRO A 173 19.80 8.24 -1.84
C PRO A 173 20.97 8.57 -2.79
N THR A 174 22.15 8.82 -2.24
CA THR A 174 23.38 9.09 -3.00
C THR A 174 24.35 7.92 -2.85
N VAL A 175 25.21 7.72 -3.86
CA VAL A 175 26.31 6.74 -3.79
C VAL A 175 27.25 7.05 -2.64
N LEU A 176 27.40 8.34 -2.29
CA LEU A 176 28.29 8.79 -1.23
C LEU A 176 27.78 8.45 0.17
N GLY A 177 26.49 8.60 0.41
CA GLY A 177 25.86 8.32 1.71
C GLY A 177 25.32 6.89 1.87
N GLY A 178 24.96 6.27 0.76
CA GLY A 178 24.33 4.94 0.72
C GLY A 178 22.87 4.95 1.17
N ILE A 179 22.15 3.90 0.79
CA ILE A 179 20.73 3.73 1.15
C ILE A 179 20.54 3.62 2.67
N THR A 180 21.44 2.94 3.37
CA THR A 180 21.34 2.77 4.83
C THR A 180 21.43 4.11 5.56
N GLY A 181 22.39 4.96 5.17
CA GLY A 181 22.54 6.32 5.73
C GLY A 181 21.32 7.20 5.42
N PHE A 182 20.81 7.11 4.19
CA PHE A 182 19.62 7.87 3.76
C PHE A 182 18.37 7.54 4.58
N TYR A 183 18.01 6.25 4.74
CA TYR A 183 16.85 5.87 5.52
C TYR A 183 16.96 6.26 7.00
N PHE A 184 18.16 6.10 7.59
CA PHE A 184 18.39 6.48 8.98
C PHE A 184 18.33 8.01 9.17
N SER A 185 18.96 8.76 8.28
CA SER A 185 18.93 10.23 8.28
C SER A 185 17.50 10.75 8.09
N ASN A 186 16.73 10.19 7.14
CA ASN A 186 15.35 10.59 6.91
C ASN A 186 14.43 10.26 8.12
N TYR A 187 14.58 9.06 8.70
CA TYR A 187 13.84 8.69 9.91
C TYR A 187 14.11 9.64 11.07
N MET A 188 15.38 9.97 11.32
CA MET A 188 15.76 10.92 12.35
C MET A 188 15.30 12.35 12.02
N GLY A 189 15.31 12.72 10.73
CA GLY A 189 14.81 14.01 10.24
C GLY A 189 13.33 14.25 10.52
N ILE A 190 12.51 13.24 10.33
CA ILE A 190 11.07 13.29 10.65
C ILE A 190 10.83 13.47 12.16
N LYS A 191 11.68 12.88 13.00
CA LYS A 191 11.53 12.90 14.46
C LYS A 191 12.13 14.15 15.13
N LEU A 192 13.28 14.61 14.66
CA LEU A 192 14.11 15.65 15.31
C LEU A 192 14.28 16.93 14.47
N GLY A 193 13.80 16.91 13.24
CA GLY A 193 14.08 17.99 12.27
C GLY A 193 15.54 17.98 11.78
N SER A 194 15.84 18.74 10.73
CA SER A 194 17.17 18.78 10.11
C SER A 194 18.28 19.23 11.06
N MET A 195 18.05 20.26 11.87
CA MET A 195 19.00 20.72 12.88
C MET A 195 19.22 19.70 14.00
N GLY A 196 18.19 18.96 14.38
CA GLY A 196 18.27 17.92 15.41
C GLY A 196 19.21 16.77 15.02
N ILE A 197 19.24 16.39 13.74
CA ILE A 197 20.18 15.36 13.26
C ILE A 197 21.64 15.80 13.45
N TYR A 198 21.98 17.02 13.07
CA TYR A 198 23.36 17.53 13.20
C TYR A 198 23.78 17.63 14.67
N LEU A 199 22.88 18.04 15.58
CA LEU A 199 23.17 18.07 17.02
C LEU A 199 23.41 16.67 17.59
N VAL A 200 22.58 15.69 17.22
CA VAL A 200 22.76 14.30 17.65
C VAL A 200 24.05 13.71 17.10
N LEU A 201 24.36 13.92 15.82
CA LEU A 201 25.59 13.43 15.20
C LEU A 201 26.83 14.07 15.85
N LEU A 202 26.78 15.38 16.13
CA LEU A 202 27.84 16.07 16.86
C LEU A 202 28.02 15.47 18.26
N GLY A 203 26.94 15.25 18.97
CA GLY A 203 26.97 14.63 20.30
C GLY A 203 27.56 13.21 20.29
N ILE A 204 27.13 12.37 19.34
CA ILE A 204 27.66 10.99 19.20
C ILE A 204 29.15 11.04 18.81
N THR A 205 29.53 11.93 17.90
CA THR A 205 30.94 12.10 17.48
C THR A 205 31.80 12.59 18.64
N ALA A 206 31.33 13.57 19.39
CA ALA A 206 32.03 14.05 20.57
C ALA A 206 32.18 12.96 21.65
N LEU A 207 31.13 12.22 21.92
CA LEU A 207 31.19 11.08 22.86
C LEU A 207 32.17 10.01 22.39
N TYR A 208 32.13 9.67 21.09
CA TYR A 208 33.07 8.73 20.48
C TYR A 208 34.53 9.20 20.65
N LEU A 209 34.82 10.47 20.41
CA LEU A 209 36.16 11.05 20.58
C LEU A 209 36.60 11.02 22.05
N ILE A 210 35.75 11.42 22.98
CA ILE A 210 36.05 11.41 24.42
C ILE A 210 36.40 9.99 24.87
N VAL A 211 35.59 8.97 24.48
CA VAL A 211 35.81 7.58 24.89
C VAL A 211 37.05 6.98 24.23
N THR A 212 37.27 7.29 22.94
CA THR A 212 38.38 6.72 22.17
C THR A 212 39.74 7.32 22.62
N PHE A 213 39.81 8.64 22.82
CA PHE A 213 41.03 9.31 23.23
C PHE A 213 41.20 9.46 24.75
N LYS A 214 40.26 8.90 25.54
CA LYS A 214 40.26 8.95 27.04
C LYS A 214 40.49 10.36 27.56
N ILE A 215 39.78 11.34 27.02
CA ILE A 215 39.90 12.75 27.40
C ILE A 215 39.28 12.91 28.80
N SER A 216 40.12 12.94 29.85
CA SER A 216 39.69 13.02 31.24
C SER A 216 39.62 14.47 31.79
N LYS A 217 40.20 15.45 31.09
CA LYS A 217 40.10 16.87 31.47
C LYS A 217 39.97 17.75 30.21
N LEU A 218 38.86 18.45 30.09
CA LEU A 218 38.67 19.54 29.14
C LEU A 218 39.20 20.83 29.77
N ASN A 219 40.45 21.25 29.42
CA ASN A 219 40.97 22.57 29.79
C ASN A 219 40.23 23.64 28.95
N VAL A 220 39.13 24.17 29.49
CA VAL A 220 38.49 25.34 28.92
C VAL A 220 39.29 26.55 29.35
N PRO A 221 39.89 27.33 28.44
CA PRO A 221 40.56 28.57 28.82
C PRO A 221 39.53 29.55 29.37
N SER A 222 39.54 29.73 30.69
CA SER A 222 38.71 30.76 31.33
C SER A 222 39.29 32.13 30.93
N ARG A 223 38.56 32.88 30.13
CA ARG A 223 38.79 34.28 29.86
C ARG A 223 38.57 35.04 31.19
N LYS A 224 39.66 35.41 31.86
CA LYS A 224 39.63 36.36 32.98
C LYS A 224 39.06 37.68 32.48
N LEU A 225 37.85 38.00 32.85
CA LEU A 225 37.31 39.34 32.81
C LEU A 225 38.11 40.16 33.84
N ALA A 226 38.84 41.15 33.39
CA ALA A 226 39.51 42.11 34.23
C ALA A 226 38.48 42.84 35.11
N LYS A 227 38.52 42.60 36.42
CA LYS A 227 37.88 43.45 37.43
C LYS A 227 38.85 44.62 37.71
N LYS A 228 38.34 45.77 37.48
CA LYS A 228 38.90 47.08 37.84
C LYS A 228 38.83 47.23 39.35
N ASP A 229 39.93 47.65 39.92
CA ASP A 229 40.21 47.85 41.33
C ASP A 229 39.23 48.86 41.94
N ILE A 230 38.73 48.54 43.16
CA ILE A 230 38.39 49.50 44.22
C ILE A 230 38.95 48.95 45.51
N GLU A 231 39.87 49.68 46.12
CA GLU A 231 40.49 49.48 47.45
C GLU A 231 39.47 49.59 48.56
N SER A 232 39.57 48.74 49.54
CA SER A 232 39.87 49.12 50.96
C SER A 232 39.53 48.00 51.92
N GLY A 233 40.50 47.64 52.76
CA GLY A 233 40.37 47.59 54.22
C GLY A 233 40.15 46.28 54.90
N ASP A 234 41.22 45.75 55.41
CA ASP A 234 41.47 45.14 56.73
C ASP A 234 40.80 43.85 57.24
N GLU A 235 41.74 43.01 57.63
CA GLU A 235 41.85 42.15 58.84
C GLU A 235 41.14 40.81 58.92
N SER A 236 42.06 39.85 58.93
CA SER A 236 42.29 38.71 59.90
C SER A 236 41.13 37.80 60.23
N SER A 237 41.29 36.54 59.97
CA SER A 237 41.73 35.49 60.90
C SER A 237 41.64 34.11 60.29
N GLN A 238 42.68 33.39 60.49
CA GLN A 238 42.86 31.95 60.36
C GLN A 238 41.82 31.17 61.16
N ILE A 239 41.44 29.99 60.72
CA ILE A 239 41.51 28.75 61.49
C ILE A 239 41.42 27.52 60.55
N ASP A 240 42.21 26.57 60.90
CA ASP A 240 42.59 25.30 60.27
C ASP A 240 41.46 24.20 60.28
N VAL A 241 41.61 23.32 59.30
CA VAL A 241 41.62 21.81 59.36
C VAL A 241 40.43 21.10 60.03
N GLU A 242 39.78 20.20 59.33
CA GLU A 242 39.92 18.76 59.51
C GLU A 242 39.03 17.95 58.54
N GLU A 243 39.63 16.91 57.99
CA GLU A 243 38.98 15.75 57.38
C GLU A 243 38.02 15.06 58.32
N ILE A 244 36.86 14.57 57.81
CA ILE A 244 36.27 13.30 58.22
C ILE A 244 35.54 12.65 57.09
N GLU A 245 35.89 11.36 56.91
CA GLU A 245 35.32 10.38 56.01
C GLU A 245 33.90 9.95 56.46
N ALA A 246 33.22 9.40 55.45
CA ALA A 246 32.27 8.24 55.46
C ALA A 246 30.86 8.43 56.06
N ASP A 247 29.88 8.08 55.38
CA ASP A 247 29.09 6.85 55.42
C ASP A 247 27.61 7.07 55.09
N ASP A 248 27.17 6.20 54.28
CA ASP A 248 25.87 5.56 54.03
C ASP A 248 24.52 6.16 54.48
N SER A 249 23.59 6.00 53.52
CA SER A 249 22.17 5.75 53.72
C SER A 249 21.29 6.88 54.30
N ASN A 250 20.31 7.33 53.48
CA ASN A 250 18.92 7.26 53.94
C ASN A 250 17.90 7.61 52.84
N VAL A 251 17.01 6.65 52.66
CA VAL A 251 15.68 6.69 52.12
C VAL A 251 14.86 7.87 52.68
N VAL A 252 14.22 8.66 51.84
CA VAL A 252 13.14 9.57 52.26
C VAL A 252 11.85 9.22 51.57
N THR A 253 10.99 8.59 52.34
CA THR A 253 9.55 8.47 52.15
C THR A 253 8.86 9.82 52.28
N PHE A 254 8.00 10.18 51.34
CA PHE A 254 6.99 11.23 51.56
C PHE A 254 5.65 10.62 51.88
N SER A 255 5.15 10.94 53.06
CA SER A 255 3.81 10.69 53.56
C SER A 255 2.92 11.94 53.32
N ASP A 256 1.66 11.64 53.06
CA ASP A 256 0.51 12.53 52.98
C ASP A 256 0.40 13.57 54.12
N GLN A 257 -0.05 14.76 53.71
CA GLN A 257 -1.01 15.49 54.52
C GLN A 257 -1.89 16.41 53.62
N SER A 258 -3.16 16.12 53.73
CA SER A 258 -4.31 16.85 53.22
C SER A 258 -4.48 18.22 53.83
N THR A 259 -4.84 19.27 53.05
CA THR A 259 -5.78 20.29 53.47
C THR A 259 -6.57 20.76 52.25
N ASN A 260 -7.88 20.77 52.46
CA ASN A 260 -8.89 21.31 51.59
C ASN A 260 -8.71 22.83 51.40
N ASP A 261 -8.87 23.30 50.18
CA ASP A 261 -9.57 24.56 49.94
C ASP A 261 -10.16 24.52 48.50
N GLU A 262 -11.48 24.64 48.47
CA GLU A 262 -12.29 24.80 47.28
C GLU A 262 -12.05 26.21 46.69
N GLU A 263 -11.63 26.29 45.46
CA GLU A 263 -11.92 27.44 44.62
C GLU A 263 -12.19 26.99 43.18
N SER A 264 -13.44 27.20 42.80
CA SER A 264 -14.03 27.04 41.49
C SER A 264 -13.33 27.90 40.45
N VAL A 265 -12.81 27.27 39.37
CA VAL A 265 -12.50 28.00 38.14
C VAL A 265 -13.28 27.36 36.99
N GLU A 266 -14.23 28.15 36.51
CA GLU A 266 -15.04 27.90 35.33
C GLU A 266 -14.19 27.76 34.08
N SER A 267 -14.54 26.78 33.27
CA SER A 267 -14.12 26.62 31.88
C SER A 267 -14.77 27.68 30.99
N PRO A 268 -14.07 28.27 30.02
CA PRO A 268 -14.71 29.13 29.04
C PRO A 268 -15.14 28.28 27.83
N SER A 269 -16.43 27.99 27.77
CA SER A 269 -17.14 27.62 26.57
C SER A 269 -17.68 28.84 25.86
N GLU A 270 -17.51 28.89 24.54
CA GLU A 270 -18.38 29.54 23.56
C GLU A 270 -18.68 31.04 23.65
N ARG A 271 -17.98 31.78 22.80
CA ARG A 271 -18.55 33.01 22.22
C ARG A 271 -18.75 32.83 20.72
N MET A 272 -19.95 32.41 20.34
CA MET A 272 -20.53 32.63 19.02
C MET A 272 -20.97 34.10 18.95
N GLU A 273 -20.29 34.91 18.17
CA GLU A 273 -20.83 36.20 17.73
C GLU A 273 -21.84 35.97 16.61
N LYS A 274 -23.09 36.32 16.90
CA LYS A 274 -24.19 36.46 15.95
C LYS A 274 -23.97 37.70 15.10
N SER A 275 -23.84 37.53 13.78
CA SER A 275 -24.02 38.59 12.79
C SER A 275 -25.53 38.74 12.52
N PRO A 276 -26.03 39.98 12.38
CA PRO A 276 -27.46 40.23 12.12
C PRO A 276 -27.81 40.02 10.64
N PRO A 277 -29.09 39.83 10.28
CA PRO A 277 -29.56 39.51 8.96
C PRO A 277 -29.56 40.69 8.02
N LEU A 278 -29.06 40.50 6.81
CA LEU A 278 -29.16 41.44 5.68
C LEU A 278 -30.58 41.40 5.12
N ASN A 279 -31.27 42.54 5.18
CA ASN A 279 -32.50 42.81 4.48
C ASN A 279 -32.22 43.08 3.01
N GLU A 280 -33.03 42.45 2.15
CA GLU A 280 -33.17 42.79 0.73
C GLU A 280 -33.86 44.11 0.55
N ASN A 281 -33.28 45.06 -0.21
CA ASN A 281 -33.97 45.76 -1.29
C ASN A 281 -32.99 46.65 -2.06
N PRO A 282 -33.18 46.79 -3.38
CA PRO A 282 -32.30 47.56 -4.25
C PRO A 282 -32.78 48.99 -4.38
N GLU A 283 -31.94 49.96 -4.06
CA GLU A 283 -32.14 51.33 -4.53
C GLU A 283 -30.87 51.92 -5.11
N GLU A 284 -31.08 52.54 -6.23
CA GLU A 284 -30.22 53.23 -7.15
C GLU A 284 -29.19 54.14 -6.45
N ALA A 285 -27.96 54.06 -6.90
CA ALA A 285 -26.92 55.06 -6.59
C ALA A 285 -26.57 55.80 -7.90
N GLU A 286 -27.12 56.98 -8.03
CA GLU A 286 -26.73 58.00 -9.02
C GLU A 286 -25.26 58.43 -8.80
N ILE A 287 -24.47 58.35 -9.88
CA ILE A 287 -23.14 58.95 -9.89
C ILE A 287 -23.28 60.35 -10.47
N LEU A 288 -23.05 61.35 -9.62
CA LEU A 288 -22.86 62.71 -9.99
C LEU A 288 -21.57 62.89 -10.77
N VAL A 289 -21.71 63.26 -12.04
CA VAL A 289 -20.65 63.74 -12.92
C VAL A 289 -20.56 65.26 -12.76
N SER A 290 -19.42 65.77 -12.31
CA SER A 290 -19.12 67.20 -12.39
C SER A 290 -18.34 67.46 -13.68
N ASN A 291 -18.95 68.24 -14.56
CA ASN A 291 -18.31 68.89 -15.72
C ASN A 291 -17.55 70.15 -15.29
N ASP A 292 -16.35 70.34 -15.80
CA ASP A 292 -16.02 71.54 -16.58
C ASP A 292 -14.63 71.46 -17.28
N PRO A 293 -14.46 72.25 -18.34
CA PRO A 293 -13.68 71.83 -19.46
C PRO A 293 -12.43 72.69 -19.74
N THR A 294 -11.54 72.24 -20.57
CA THR A 294 -11.01 72.95 -21.77
C THR A 294 -9.86 72.23 -22.45
N PRO A 295 -9.54 72.51 -23.67
CA PRO A 295 -9.37 71.56 -24.76
C PRO A 295 -7.94 71.53 -25.34
N THR A 296 -7.56 70.40 -25.93
CA THR A 296 -6.62 70.43 -27.04
C THR A 296 -6.78 69.19 -27.97
N LYS A 297 -7.04 69.48 -29.13
CA LYS A 297 -6.95 68.90 -30.50
C LYS A 297 -6.40 67.50 -30.71
N GLU A 298 -7.22 66.79 -31.50
CA GLU A 298 -6.91 65.97 -32.69
C GLU A 298 -6.12 64.67 -32.49
N ASP A 299 -6.83 63.52 -32.47
CA ASP A 299 -6.78 62.58 -33.62
C ASP A 299 -7.93 61.57 -33.56
N ASP A 300 -8.60 61.47 -34.65
CA ASP A 300 -9.86 60.73 -34.88
C ASP A 300 -9.55 59.21 -34.97
N PHE A 301 -9.88 58.46 -33.95
CA PHE A 301 -10.03 57.01 -33.99
C PHE A 301 -11.36 56.61 -33.35
N GLN A 302 -12.39 56.48 -34.18
CA GLN A 302 -13.66 55.87 -33.74
C GLN A 302 -13.47 54.37 -33.52
N VAL A 303 -13.36 53.95 -32.29
CA VAL A 303 -13.51 52.55 -31.90
C VAL A 303 -15.00 52.25 -31.87
N LYS A 304 -15.52 51.55 -32.88
CA LYS A 304 -16.84 50.92 -32.80
C LYS A 304 -16.71 49.73 -31.84
N VAL A 305 -17.25 49.90 -30.63
CA VAL A 305 -17.51 48.78 -29.73
C VAL A 305 -18.80 48.12 -30.19
N GLU A 306 -18.69 47.05 -30.96
CA GLU A 306 -19.80 46.13 -31.19
C GLU A 306 -19.95 45.29 -29.91
N VAL A 307 -20.90 45.64 -29.07
CA VAL A 307 -21.35 44.80 -27.98
C VAL A 307 -22.21 43.70 -28.59
N HIS A 308 -21.66 42.49 -28.70
CA HIS A 308 -22.45 41.32 -29.02
C HIS A 308 -23.48 41.06 -27.89
N GLN A 309 -24.69 41.55 -28.07
CA GLN A 309 -25.85 41.24 -27.20
C GLN A 309 -26.43 39.84 -27.42
N ASP A 310 -25.83 39.02 -28.29
CA ASP A 310 -26.40 37.72 -28.68
C ASP A 310 -26.12 36.57 -27.70
N GLU A 311 -25.13 36.69 -26.79
CA GLU A 311 -24.80 35.59 -25.88
C GLU A 311 -25.77 35.45 -24.69
N GLU A 312 -26.40 36.50 -24.24
CA GLU A 312 -27.35 36.42 -23.11
C GLU A 312 -28.75 35.92 -23.53
N ALA A 313 -29.20 36.27 -24.75
CA ALA A 313 -30.44 35.74 -25.29
C ALA A 313 -30.35 34.23 -25.56
N SER A 314 -29.22 33.77 -26.14
CA SER A 314 -28.92 32.35 -26.36
C SER A 314 -28.89 31.56 -25.09
N LYS A 315 -28.29 32.07 -24.00
CA LYS A 315 -28.26 31.40 -22.67
C LYS A 315 -29.65 31.28 -22.02
N LYS A 316 -30.52 32.25 -22.18
CA LYS A 316 -31.91 32.20 -21.66
C LYS A 316 -32.77 31.19 -22.41
N GLU A 317 -32.67 31.17 -23.75
CA GLU A 317 -33.36 30.19 -24.58
C GLU A 317 -32.86 28.77 -24.37
N LEU A 318 -31.54 28.58 -24.19
CA LEU A 318 -30.94 27.29 -23.87
C LEU A 318 -31.42 26.79 -22.51
N ASN A 319 -31.46 27.66 -21.49
CA ASN A 319 -31.94 27.32 -20.14
C ASN A 319 -33.46 27.00 -20.14
N GLN A 320 -34.23 27.59 -21.05
CA GLN A 320 -35.65 27.30 -21.18
C GLN A 320 -35.88 25.95 -21.89
N LYS A 321 -35.18 25.68 -22.98
CA LYS A 321 -35.18 24.37 -23.65
C LYS A 321 -34.70 23.25 -22.72
N VAL A 322 -33.68 23.49 -21.88
CA VAL A 322 -33.20 22.51 -20.90
C VAL A 322 -34.26 22.23 -19.81
N LYS A 323 -35.06 23.22 -19.43
CA LYS A 323 -36.19 23.01 -18.49
C LYS A 323 -37.32 22.21 -19.13
N ASP A 324 -37.58 22.39 -20.40
CA ASP A 324 -38.64 21.69 -21.16
C ASP A 324 -38.29 20.20 -21.43
N PHE A 325 -37.00 19.88 -21.56
CA PHE A 325 -36.51 18.50 -21.75
C PHE A 325 -36.37 17.68 -20.46
N GLY A 326 -36.46 18.29 -19.27
CA GLY A 326 -36.29 17.64 -17.98
C GLY A 326 -34.84 17.19 -17.71
N GLU A 327 -34.62 16.55 -16.54
CA GLU A 327 -33.33 15.99 -16.16
C GLU A 327 -32.92 14.82 -17.07
N TYR A 328 -31.61 14.65 -17.28
CA TYR A 328 -31.10 13.49 -18.00
C TYR A 328 -31.19 12.23 -17.13
N ASP A 329 -31.83 11.19 -17.62
CA ASP A 329 -31.87 9.90 -16.94
C ASP A 329 -30.89 8.93 -17.62
N PRO A 330 -29.81 8.52 -16.93
CA PRO A 330 -28.82 7.61 -17.49
C PRO A 330 -29.36 6.19 -17.74
N THR A 331 -30.53 5.85 -17.22
CA THR A 331 -31.14 4.52 -17.39
C THR A 331 -31.92 4.38 -18.70
N LEU A 332 -32.16 5.48 -19.44
CA LEU A 332 -32.98 5.48 -20.65
C LEU A 332 -32.42 4.60 -21.77
N ASP A 333 -31.09 4.44 -21.87
CA ASP A 333 -30.47 3.58 -22.89
C ASP A 333 -30.91 2.11 -22.77
N LEU A 334 -31.14 1.66 -21.53
CA LEU A 334 -31.66 0.35 -21.19
C LEU A 334 -32.94 0.46 -20.33
N SER A 335 -33.89 1.28 -20.74
CA SER A 335 -35.11 1.61 -19.98
C SER A 335 -35.98 0.41 -19.59
N ARG A 336 -35.84 -0.72 -20.27
CA ARG A 336 -36.55 -1.98 -19.98
C ARG A 336 -35.75 -2.94 -19.10
N PHE A 337 -34.55 -2.57 -18.73
CA PHE A 337 -33.71 -3.41 -17.86
C PHE A 337 -34.31 -3.50 -16.47
N ARG A 338 -34.40 -4.72 -15.94
CA ARG A 338 -34.88 -5.01 -14.60
C ARG A 338 -33.72 -5.56 -13.75
N LEU A 339 -33.56 -5.01 -12.55
CA LEU A 339 -32.64 -5.57 -11.57
C LEU A 339 -33.09 -7.00 -11.18
N PRO A 340 -32.14 -7.89 -10.79
CA PRO A 340 -32.44 -9.24 -10.34
C PRO A 340 -33.41 -9.24 -9.15
N GLY A 341 -34.39 -10.15 -9.18
CA GLY A 341 -35.34 -10.33 -8.08
C GLY A 341 -34.71 -11.12 -6.93
N ILE A 342 -35.20 -10.90 -5.71
CA ILE A 342 -34.73 -11.61 -4.50
C ILE A 342 -35.06 -13.12 -4.56
N ASP A 343 -35.97 -13.51 -5.40
CA ASP A 343 -36.40 -14.89 -5.68
C ASP A 343 -35.34 -15.75 -6.32
N LEU A 344 -34.39 -15.17 -7.05
CA LEU A 344 -33.23 -15.85 -7.62
C LEU A 344 -32.20 -16.30 -6.56
N LEU A 345 -32.31 -15.81 -5.32
CA LEU A 345 -31.42 -16.18 -4.22
C LEU A 345 -32.07 -17.24 -3.34
N GLN A 346 -31.30 -18.22 -2.95
CA GLN A 346 -31.75 -19.33 -2.10
C GLN A 346 -31.74 -18.94 -0.62
N GLN A 347 -32.64 -19.54 0.12
CA GLN A 347 -32.74 -19.42 1.56
C GLN A 347 -32.02 -20.60 2.20
N TYR A 348 -30.94 -20.32 2.93
CA TYR A 348 -30.21 -21.30 3.72
C TYR A 348 -30.65 -21.21 5.19
N GLY A 349 -31.22 -22.30 5.73
CA GLY A 349 -31.75 -22.35 7.10
C GLY A 349 -33.04 -21.54 7.32
N ASP A 350 -33.60 -21.63 8.52
CA ASP A 350 -34.88 -20.98 8.88
C ASP A 350 -34.76 -19.48 9.20
N GLY A 351 -33.57 -18.91 9.09
CA GLY A 351 -33.29 -17.49 9.34
C GLY A 351 -33.36 -17.06 10.81
N GLN A 352 -33.72 -17.96 11.72
CA GLN A 352 -33.74 -17.75 13.16
C GLN A 352 -32.44 -18.34 13.76
N ILE A 353 -31.90 -17.66 14.74
CA ILE A 353 -30.75 -18.20 15.48
C ILE A 353 -31.28 -19.24 16.42
N THR A 354 -31.03 -20.50 16.09
CA THR A 354 -31.24 -21.61 17.04
C THR A 354 -30.01 -21.69 17.92
N PHE A 355 -30.21 -21.59 19.23
CA PHE A 355 -29.13 -21.70 20.19
C PHE A 355 -29.47 -22.79 21.22
N ASP A 356 -28.47 -23.52 21.60
CA ASP A 356 -28.54 -24.48 22.68
C ASP A 356 -28.18 -23.78 24.00
N LYS A 357 -29.15 -23.72 24.92
CA LYS A 357 -28.94 -23.14 26.24
C LYS A 357 -27.94 -23.93 27.07
N GLU A 358 -27.94 -25.24 26.94
CA GLU A 358 -26.99 -26.10 27.66
C GLU A 358 -25.55 -25.87 27.18
N GLU A 359 -25.35 -25.74 25.89
CA GLU A 359 -24.04 -25.39 25.33
C GLU A 359 -23.54 -24.06 25.87
N ILE A 360 -24.39 -23.04 25.90
CA ILE A 360 -23.97 -21.70 26.40
C ILE A 360 -23.62 -21.73 27.87
N GLU A 361 -24.42 -22.44 28.69
CA GLU A 361 -24.17 -22.57 30.14
C GLU A 361 -22.93 -23.41 30.43
N ASN A 362 -22.72 -24.49 29.70
CA ASN A 362 -21.54 -25.33 29.82
C ASN A 362 -20.26 -24.56 29.45
N ASN A 363 -20.28 -23.86 28.33
CA ASN A 363 -19.16 -23.04 27.90
C ASN A 363 -18.86 -21.92 28.90
N LYS A 364 -19.90 -21.25 29.43
CA LYS A 364 -19.76 -20.23 30.49
C LYS A 364 -19.08 -20.82 31.72
N ASN A 365 -19.55 -21.98 32.18
CA ASN A 365 -18.99 -22.64 33.41
C ASN A 365 -17.55 -23.06 33.15
N ASN A 366 -17.24 -23.67 32.02
CA ASN A 366 -15.88 -24.07 31.67
C ASN A 366 -14.90 -22.88 31.62
N ILE A 367 -15.34 -21.73 31.07
CA ILE A 367 -14.53 -20.50 31.05
C ILE A 367 -14.27 -20.02 32.50
N VAL A 368 -15.33 -19.95 33.33
CA VAL A 368 -15.23 -19.48 34.71
C VAL A 368 -14.32 -20.40 35.53
N ASP A 369 -14.50 -21.71 35.41
CA ASP A 369 -13.70 -22.69 36.17
C ASP A 369 -12.24 -22.69 35.70
N THR A 370 -11.98 -22.61 34.42
CA THR A 370 -10.60 -22.49 33.91
C THR A 370 -9.93 -21.24 34.45
N LEU A 371 -10.56 -20.08 34.40
CA LEU A 371 -9.98 -18.85 34.93
C LEU A 371 -9.79 -18.90 36.44
N ARG A 372 -10.73 -19.52 37.20
CA ARG A 372 -10.62 -19.71 38.65
C ARG A 372 -9.44 -20.62 39.01
N ASN A 373 -9.18 -21.69 38.24
CA ASN A 373 -8.05 -22.60 38.45
C ASN A 373 -6.70 -21.85 38.31
N TYR A 374 -6.64 -20.81 37.51
CA TYR A 374 -5.48 -19.92 37.37
C TYR A 374 -5.51 -18.71 38.34
N SER A 375 -6.38 -18.73 39.37
CA SER A 375 -6.54 -17.65 40.36
C SER A 375 -6.92 -16.31 39.68
N ILE A 376 -7.87 -16.36 38.75
CA ILE A 376 -8.46 -15.21 38.08
C ILE A 376 -9.96 -15.18 38.42
N GLU A 377 -10.34 -14.25 39.29
CA GLU A 377 -11.76 -14.03 39.62
C GLU A 377 -12.46 -13.14 38.60
N ILE A 378 -13.70 -13.48 38.28
CA ILE A 378 -14.56 -12.76 37.37
C ILE A 378 -15.72 -12.16 38.14
N LYS A 379 -16.03 -10.88 37.92
CA LYS A 379 -17.21 -10.21 38.49
C LYS A 379 -18.49 -10.55 37.75
N GLU A 380 -18.42 -10.51 36.41
CA GLU A 380 -19.58 -10.67 35.54
C GLU A 380 -19.17 -11.36 34.22
N ILE A 381 -20.05 -12.16 33.69
CA ILE A 381 -19.93 -12.79 32.37
C ILE A 381 -21.27 -12.67 31.63
N LYS A 382 -21.22 -12.13 30.41
CA LYS A 382 -22.38 -11.98 29.53
C LYS A 382 -22.11 -12.70 28.22
N ALA A 383 -23.07 -13.48 27.72
CA ALA A 383 -22.97 -14.14 26.43
C ALA A 383 -23.82 -13.39 25.39
N THR A 384 -23.23 -13.13 24.22
CA THR A 384 -23.90 -12.60 23.03
C THR A 384 -23.77 -13.63 21.92
N ILE A 385 -24.89 -14.13 21.41
CA ILE A 385 -24.94 -15.22 20.45
C ILE A 385 -24.90 -14.65 19.04
N GLY A 386 -23.89 -15.03 18.27
CA GLY A 386 -23.78 -14.72 16.84
C GLY A 386 -24.07 -15.94 15.95
N PRO A 387 -23.98 -15.76 14.62
CA PRO A 387 -24.32 -16.84 13.68
C PRO A 387 -23.33 -18.00 13.71
N THR A 388 -22.07 -17.74 13.97
CA THR A 388 -20.99 -18.75 13.93
C THR A 388 -20.18 -18.83 15.22
N VAL A 389 -20.18 -17.75 16.00
CA VAL A 389 -19.49 -17.67 17.29
C VAL A 389 -20.37 -17.04 18.35
N THR A 390 -20.18 -17.43 19.59
CA THR A 390 -20.76 -16.78 20.76
C THR A 390 -19.67 -15.95 21.45
N LEU A 391 -19.93 -14.68 21.70
CA LEU A 391 -19.05 -13.76 22.42
C LEU A 391 -19.37 -13.77 23.91
N TYR A 392 -18.42 -14.23 24.73
CA TYR A 392 -18.48 -14.13 26.17
C TYR A 392 -17.72 -12.89 26.62
N GLU A 393 -18.47 -11.85 27.04
CA GLU A 393 -17.91 -10.61 27.60
C GLU A 393 -17.69 -10.81 29.09
N ILE A 394 -16.43 -10.71 29.56
CA ILE A 394 -16.07 -10.90 30.96
C ILE A 394 -15.54 -9.61 31.59
N VAL A 395 -15.93 -9.35 32.83
CA VAL A 395 -15.40 -8.29 33.68
C VAL A 395 -14.51 -8.93 34.73
N PRO A 396 -13.17 -8.81 34.64
CA PRO A 396 -12.29 -9.38 35.66
C PRO A 396 -12.39 -8.59 36.98
N ALA A 397 -12.03 -9.23 38.09
CA ALA A 397 -11.90 -8.54 39.37
C ALA A 397 -10.77 -7.51 39.37
N ALA A 398 -10.83 -6.53 40.26
CA ALA A 398 -9.82 -5.48 40.33
C ALA A 398 -8.41 -6.05 40.62
N GLY A 399 -7.39 -5.50 39.95
CA GLY A 399 -6.00 -5.91 40.10
C GLY A 399 -5.55 -7.06 39.18
N ILE A 400 -6.45 -7.63 38.32
CA ILE A 400 -6.09 -8.68 37.39
C ILE A 400 -5.54 -8.04 36.10
N ARG A 401 -4.32 -8.44 35.71
CA ARG A 401 -3.69 -7.98 34.47
C ARG A 401 -4.33 -8.68 33.26
N ILE A 402 -4.73 -7.88 32.24
CA ILE A 402 -5.32 -8.38 30.99
C ILE A 402 -4.44 -9.43 30.30
N SER A 403 -3.11 -9.23 30.32
CA SER A 403 -2.15 -10.18 29.73
C SER A 403 -2.21 -11.58 30.33
N LYS A 404 -2.58 -11.69 31.64
CA LYS A 404 -2.72 -13.01 32.33
C LYS A 404 -3.87 -13.81 31.66
N ILE A 405 -5.00 -13.16 31.36
CA ILE A 405 -6.14 -13.81 30.68
C ILE A 405 -5.80 -14.13 29.23
N LYS A 406 -5.17 -13.20 28.51
CA LYS A 406 -4.81 -13.41 27.11
C LYS A 406 -3.85 -14.58 26.88
N ASN A 407 -2.96 -14.84 27.84
CA ASN A 407 -2.00 -15.95 27.75
C ASN A 407 -2.63 -17.33 28.04
N LEU A 408 -3.88 -17.37 28.50
CA LEU A 408 -4.64 -18.60 28.75
C LEU A 408 -5.55 -18.99 27.57
N GLU A 409 -5.32 -18.41 26.40
CA GLU A 409 -6.13 -18.66 25.19
C GLU A 409 -6.17 -20.14 24.82
N ASP A 410 -4.99 -20.79 24.81
CA ASP A 410 -4.87 -22.22 24.49
C ASP A 410 -5.50 -23.11 25.60
N ASP A 411 -5.34 -22.74 26.88
CA ASP A 411 -5.91 -23.48 28.01
C ASP A 411 -7.44 -23.42 28.04
N ILE A 412 -8.00 -22.24 27.74
CA ILE A 412 -9.45 -22.05 27.61
C ILE A 412 -9.99 -22.81 26.40
N ALA A 413 -9.30 -22.74 25.23
CA ALA A 413 -9.68 -23.50 24.04
C ALA A 413 -9.72 -25.02 24.33
N LEU A 414 -8.72 -25.52 25.05
CA LEU A 414 -8.67 -26.94 25.47
C LEU A 414 -9.85 -27.32 26.36
N SER A 415 -10.17 -26.48 27.37
CA SER A 415 -11.26 -26.76 28.33
C SER A 415 -12.64 -26.74 27.66
N LEU A 416 -12.78 -25.98 26.57
CA LEU A 416 -14.00 -25.88 25.75
C LEU A 416 -14.05 -26.95 24.65
N ALA A 417 -13.01 -27.76 24.48
CA ALA A 417 -12.84 -28.67 23.34
C ALA A 417 -13.06 -27.97 21.98
N ALA A 418 -12.74 -26.66 21.91
CA ALA A 418 -12.97 -25.83 20.72
C ALA A 418 -11.75 -25.88 19.78
N LEU A 419 -11.99 -25.89 18.46
CA LEU A 419 -10.93 -25.89 17.44
C LEU A 419 -10.07 -24.62 17.44
N GLY A 420 -10.50 -23.56 18.13
CA GLY A 420 -9.81 -22.30 18.31
C GLY A 420 -10.78 -21.30 18.93
N ILE A 421 -10.27 -20.49 19.84
CA ILE A 421 -11.01 -19.35 20.38
C ILE A 421 -10.21 -18.09 20.02
N ARG A 422 -10.84 -16.91 20.19
CA ARG A 422 -10.13 -15.64 20.04
C ARG A 422 -10.42 -14.75 21.23
N ILE A 423 -9.38 -14.19 21.84
CA ILE A 423 -9.50 -13.26 22.96
C ILE A 423 -9.29 -11.82 22.52
N ILE A 424 -10.33 -10.99 22.65
CA ILE A 424 -10.29 -9.54 22.42
C ILE A 424 -10.12 -8.85 23.77
N ALA A 425 -8.97 -8.28 24.01
CA ALA A 425 -8.66 -7.70 25.30
C ALA A 425 -7.85 -6.39 25.18
N PRO A 426 -8.44 -5.24 25.53
CA PRO A 426 -9.86 -5.03 25.88
C PRO A 426 -10.78 -4.94 24.66
N ILE A 427 -12.10 -5.08 24.85
CA ILE A 427 -13.09 -4.73 23.83
C ILE A 427 -13.09 -3.21 23.68
N PRO A 428 -12.91 -2.65 22.46
CA PRO A 428 -12.92 -1.22 22.25
C PRO A 428 -14.21 -0.55 22.78
N GLY A 429 -14.04 0.48 23.58
CA GLY A 429 -15.16 1.27 24.14
C GLY A 429 -15.91 0.64 25.32
N LYS A 430 -15.63 -0.62 25.72
CA LYS A 430 -16.40 -1.28 26.81
C LYS A 430 -15.57 -1.56 28.07
N GLY A 431 -14.24 -1.60 28.01
CA GLY A 431 -13.40 -1.93 29.15
C GLY A 431 -13.53 -3.40 29.66
N THR A 432 -14.20 -4.26 28.90
CA THR A 432 -14.40 -5.67 29.14
C THR A 432 -13.47 -6.52 28.26
N ILE A 433 -13.32 -7.80 28.58
CA ILE A 433 -12.58 -8.77 27.79
C ILE A 433 -13.59 -9.67 27.08
N GLY A 434 -13.43 -9.85 25.77
CA GLY A 434 -14.26 -10.74 24.98
C GLY A 434 -13.55 -12.05 24.69
N ILE A 435 -14.25 -13.16 24.85
CA ILE A 435 -13.82 -14.50 24.43
C ILE A 435 -14.81 -14.97 23.39
N GLU A 436 -14.36 -15.09 22.15
CA GLU A 436 -15.16 -15.59 21.04
C GLU A 436 -14.99 -17.11 20.95
N VAL A 437 -16.07 -17.83 21.15
CA VAL A 437 -16.11 -19.29 21.13
C VAL A 437 -16.93 -19.76 19.94
N PRO A 438 -16.42 -20.67 19.10
CA PRO A 438 -17.18 -21.26 18.00
C PRO A 438 -18.45 -21.97 18.50
N ASN A 439 -19.58 -21.75 17.83
CA ASN A 439 -20.80 -22.50 18.10
C ASN A 439 -20.67 -23.95 17.59
N ALA A 440 -21.21 -24.92 18.31
CA ALA A 440 -21.23 -26.33 17.88
C ALA A 440 -21.95 -26.50 16.52
N ASN A 441 -23.02 -25.74 16.33
CA ASN A 441 -23.84 -25.75 15.11
C ASN A 441 -23.81 -24.34 14.45
N PRO A 442 -22.77 -23.96 13.70
CA PRO A 442 -22.68 -22.66 13.06
C PRO A 442 -23.72 -22.51 11.94
N GLN A 443 -24.38 -21.37 11.92
CA GLN A 443 -25.43 -21.07 10.94
C GLN A 443 -24.87 -20.40 9.69
N VAL A 444 -25.41 -20.76 8.53
CA VAL A 444 -25.09 -20.10 7.26
C VAL A 444 -25.87 -18.78 7.16
N VAL A 445 -25.16 -17.70 6.91
CA VAL A 445 -25.77 -16.40 6.60
C VAL A 445 -26.05 -16.33 5.11
N SER A 446 -27.33 -16.49 4.69
CA SER A 446 -27.66 -16.45 3.26
C SER A 446 -27.60 -15.04 2.69
N MET A 447 -27.16 -14.90 1.44
CA MET A 447 -27.16 -13.63 0.71
C MET A 447 -28.57 -13.03 0.60
N LYS A 448 -29.59 -13.88 0.43
CA LYS A 448 -31.01 -13.50 0.43
C LYS A 448 -31.40 -12.70 1.66
N GLN A 449 -31.01 -13.16 2.86
CA GLN A 449 -31.34 -12.49 4.12
C GLN A 449 -30.68 -11.11 4.23
N VAL A 450 -29.44 -11.00 3.80
CA VAL A 450 -28.68 -9.73 3.92
C VAL A 450 -29.17 -8.72 2.90
N ILE A 451 -29.41 -9.13 1.64
CA ILE A 451 -29.97 -8.26 0.59
C ILE A 451 -31.41 -7.83 0.92
N SER A 452 -32.25 -8.71 1.46
CA SER A 452 -33.64 -8.40 1.85
C SER A 452 -33.72 -7.47 3.05
N SER A 453 -32.63 -7.24 3.77
CA SER A 453 -32.63 -6.41 4.97
C SER A 453 -32.98 -4.93 4.67
N LYS A 454 -33.71 -4.30 5.59
CA LYS A 454 -34.02 -2.86 5.51
C LYS A 454 -32.74 -2.02 5.36
N ARG A 455 -31.65 -2.42 6.04
CA ARG A 455 -30.36 -1.73 5.99
C ARG A 455 -29.75 -1.68 4.59
N PHE A 456 -29.87 -2.75 3.79
CA PHE A 456 -29.44 -2.77 2.41
C PHE A 456 -30.44 -2.12 1.46
N GLN A 457 -31.74 -2.46 1.59
CA GLN A 457 -32.77 -1.94 0.69
C GLN A 457 -32.94 -0.42 0.75
N GLN A 458 -32.82 0.16 1.93
CA GLN A 458 -32.91 1.61 2.16
C GLN A 458 -31.56 2.33 2.13
N ALA A 459 -30.46 1.63 1.81
CA ALA A 459 -29.15 2.23 1.77
C ALA A 459 -29.06 3.30 0.67
N ASN A 460 -28.81 4.53 1.08
CA ASN A 460 -28.48 5.65 0.18
C ASN A 460 -26.97 5.78 0.05
N MET A 461 -26.36 4.77 -0.59
CA MET A 461 -24.93 4.63 -0.81
C MET A 461 -24.64 4.58 -2.30
N GLU A 462 -23.45 5.06 -2.70
CA GLU A 462 -23.06 5.02 -4.11
C GLU A 462 -22.78 3.60 -4.60
N LEU A 463 -22.04 2.81 -3.83
CA LEU A 463 -21.74 1.40 -4.13
C LEU A 463 -21.98 0.53 -2.89
N PRO A 464 -23.25 0.23 -2.54
CA PRO A 464 -23.57 -0.54 -1.35
C PRO A 464 -23.17 -2.02 -1.51
N VAL A 465 -22.43 -2.52 -0.55
CA VAL A 465 -22.01 -3.92 -0.46
C VAL A 465 -22.56 -4.53 0.81
N ALA A 466 -23.36 -5.60 0.66
CA ALA A 466 -23.90 -6.42 1.73
C ALA A 466 -22.94 -7.57 2.03
N MET A 467 -22.01 -7.37 2.99
CA MET A 467 -20.89 -8.30 3.21
C MET A 467 -21.27 -9.51 4.07
N GLY A 468 -22.24 -9.37 4.95
CA GLY A 468 -22.64 -10.44 5.84
C GLY A 468 -23.23 -9.96 7.16
N ARG A 469 -22.99 -10.70 8.27
CA ARG A 469 -23.46 -10.36 9.62
C ARG A 469 -22.33 -10.29 10.62
N THR A 470 -22.49 -9.37 11.58
CA THR A 470 -21.57 -9.24 12.73
C THR A 470 -21.84 -10.35 13.78
N ILE A 471 -20.96 -10.44 14.78
CA ILE A 471 -21.15 -11.31 15.95
C ILE A 471 -22.43 -10.95 16.72
N THR A 472 -22.83 -9.66 16.70
CA THR A 472 -24.10 -9.21 17.30
C THR A 472 -25.30 -9.44 16.41
N ASN A 473 -25.14 -10.21 15.33
CA ASN A 473 -26.19 -10.56 14.36
C ASN A 473 -26.77 -9.37 13.56
N GLU A 474 -26.06 -8.27 13.49
CA GLU A 474 -26.42 -7.12 12.65
C GLU A 474 -25.93 -7.32 11.21
N ASN A 475 -26.77 -6.95 10.23
CA ASN A 475 -26.34 -6.96 8.84
C ASN A 475 -25.28 -5.89 8.62
N PHE A 476 -24.11 -6.28 8.09
CA PHE A 476 -23.01 -5.38 7.79
C PHE A 476 -23.06 -4.96 6.31
N VAL A 477 -23.36 -3.68 6.10
CA VAL A 477 -23.42 -3.06 4.77
C VAL A 477 -22.49 -1.86 4.77
N PHE A 478 -21.64 -1.77 3.77
CA PHE A 478 -20.71 -0.65 3.61
C PHE A 478 -20.76 -0.08 2.20
N ASP A 479 -20.24 1.14 2.03
CA ASP A 479 -20.15 1.82 0.74
C ASP A 479 -18.74 1.68 0.18
N LEU A 480 -18.56 0.93 -0.91
CA LEU A 480 -17.27 0.76 -1.56
C LEU A 480 -16.71 2.09 -2.10
N ALA A 481 -17.57 3.06 -2.45
CA ALA A 481 -17.11 4.37 -2.88
C ALA A 481 -16.46 5.19 -1.74
N LYS A 482 -16.89 4.96 -0.50
CA LYS A 482 -16.27 5.56 0.69
C LYS A 482 -15.02 4.82 1.14
N MET A 483 -14.97 3.50 0.91
CA MET A 483 -13.82 2.63 1.13
C MET A 483 -13.25 2.21 -0.23
N PRO A 484 -12.52 3.08 -0.90
CA PRO A 484 -12.36 3.05 -2.36
C PRO A 484 -11.64 1.81 -2.89
N HIS A 485 -10.81 1.16 -2.07
CA HIS A 485 -10.01 0.02 -2.47
C HIS A 485 -10.02 -1.02 -1.35
N LEU A 486 -10.33 -2.26 -1.71
CA LEU A 486 -10.45 -3.38 -0.79
C LEU A 486 -9.41 -4.43 -1.11
N LEU A 487 -8.59 -4.76 -0.11
CA LEU A 487 -7.70 -5.91 -0.15
C LEU A 487 -8.38 -7.10 0.53
N MET A 488 -8.48 -8.22 -0.17
CA MET A 488 -9.05 -9.46 0.35
C MET A 488 -8.01 -10.58 0.34
N ALA A 489 -7.85 -11.29 1.44
CA ALA A 489 -6.94 -12.43 1.47
C ALA A 489 -7.45 -13.55 2.37
N GLY A 490 -7.02 -14.79 2.06
CA GLY A 490 -7.40 -15.98 2.84
C GLY A 490 -6.88 -17.25 2.20
N ALA A 491 -6.73 -18.32 2.97
CA ALA A 491 -6.31 -19.62 2.45
C ALA A 491 -7.38 -20.23 1.53
N THR A 492 -6.97 -21.16 0.68
CA THR A 492 -7.88 -21.84 -0.25
C THR A 492 -9.03 -22.51 0.49
N GLY A 493 -10.24 -22.35 -0.01
CA GLY A 493 -11.45 -22.95 0.57
C GLY A 493 -11.98 -22.26 1.84
N GLN A 494 -11.43 -21.11 2.25
CA GLN A 494 -11.84 -20.41 3.48
C GLN A 494 -12.91 -19.33 3.26
N GLY A 495 -13.38 -19.12 2.01
CA GLY A 495 -14.50 -18.23 1.69
C GLY A 495 -14.14 -16.97 0.88
N LYS A 496 -12.88 -16.83 0.38
CA LYS A 496 -12.45 -15.69 -0.46
C LYS A 496 -13.36 -15.51 -1.69
N SER A 497 -13.59 -16.58 -2.46
CA SER A 497 -14.41 -16.55 -3.67
C SER A 497 -15.88 -16.25 -3.35
N VAL A 498 -16.41 -16.79 -2.23
CA VAL A 498 -17.75 -16.44 -1.74
C VAL A 498 -17.84 -14.95 -1.41
N GLY A 499 -16.80 -14.39 -0.78
CA GLY A 499 -16.73 -12.96 -0.48
C GLY A 499 -16.70 -12.08 -1.73
N LEU A 500 -15.96 -12.47 -2.77
CA LEU A 500 -15.97 -11.78 -4.05
C LEU A 500 -17.36 -11.83 -4.70
N ASN A 501 -18.00 -13.01 -4.73
CA ASN A 501 -19.34 -13.19 -5.25
C ASN A 501 -20.38 -12.39 -4.45
N ALA A 502 -20.26 -12.30 -3.12
CA ALA A 502 -21.14 -11.49 -2.29
C ALA A 502 -21.06 -10.00 -2.64
N ILE A 503 -19.85 -9.49 -2.93
CA ILE A 503 -19.66 -8.11 -3.36
C ILE A 503 -20.28 -7.87 -4.73
N LEU A 504 -19.93 -8.69 -5.72
CA LEU A 504 -20.45 -8.56 -7.09
C LEU A 504 -21.97 -8.66 -7.11
N THR A 505 -22.54 -9.67 -6.45
CA THR A 505 -23.99 -9.84 -6.32
C THR A 505 -24.65 -8.62 -5.66
N SER A 506 -24.09 -8.07 -4.58
CA SER A 506 -24.62 -6.85 -3.94
C SER A 506 -24.73 -5.70 -4.92
N LEU A 507 -23.71 -5.49 -5.73
CA LEU A 507 -23.67 -4.40 -6.71
C LEU A 507 -24.64 -4.62 -7.87
N LEU A 508 -24.78 -5.87 -8.37
CA LEU A 508 -25.73 -6.25 -9.42
C LEU A 508 -27.19 -6.08 -8.96
N TYR A 509 -27.49 -6.28 -7.69
CA TYR A 509 -28.83 -6.08 -7.12
C TYR A 509 -29.22 -4.62 -6.88
N LYS A 510 -28.25 -3.69 -6.96
CA LYS A 510 -28.50 -2.29 -6.58
C LYS A 510 -28.24 -1.27 -7.68
N LYS A 511 -27.37 -1.57 -8.63
CA LYS A 511 -26.91 -0.62 -9.65
C LYS A 511 -27.32 -1.03 -11.04
N HIS A 512 -27.83 -0.06 -11.80
CA HIS A 512 -28.16 -0.22 -13.22
C HIS A 512 -26.88 -0.30 -14.07
N PRO A 513 -26.87 -1.02 -15.21
CA PRO A 513 -25.69 -1.15 -16.08
C PRO A 513 -25.10 0.18 -16.56
N SER A 514 -25.91 1.23 -16.69
CA SER A 514 -25.44 2.58 -17.05
C SER A 514 -24.63 3.26 -15.92
N GLN A 515 -24.78 2.82 -14.68
CA GLN A 515 -24.18 3.43 -13.49
C GLN A 515 -22.92 2.73 -13.00
N LEU A 516 -22.72 1.48 -13.44
CA LEU A 516 -21.63 0.62 -12.96
C LEU A 516 -21.07 -0.24 -14.08
N LYS A 517 -19.74 -0.34 -14.11
CA LYS A 517 -19.00 -1.27 -14.96
C LYS A 517 -17.96 -2.04 -14.15
N PHE A 518 -17.71 -3.28 -14.54
CA PHE A 518 -16.68 -4.13 -13.95
C PHE A 518 -15.54 -4.37 -14.95
N VAL A 519 -14.32 -4.40 -14.44
CA VAL A 519 -13.16 -4.98 -15.12
C VAL A 519 -12.75 -6.21 -14.32
N LEU A 520 -12.88 -7.39 -14.91
CA LEU A 520 -12.68 -8.67 -14.24
C LEU A 520 -11.39 -9.32 -14.70
N VAL A 521 -10.52 -9.65 -13.76
CA VAL A 521 -9.22 -10.29 -13.99
C VAL A 521 -9.18 -11.61 -13.24
N ASP A 522 -9.12 -12.72 -13.99
CA ASP A 522 -9.07 -14.08 -13.47
C ASP A 522 -7.98 -14.90 -14.18
N PRO A 523 -6.73 -14.85 -13.69
CA PRO A 523 -5.61 -15.59 -14.30
C PRO A 523 -5.82 -17.12 -14.32
N LYS A 524 -6.67 -17.63 -13.42
CA LYS A 524 -6.94 -19.08 -13.28
C LYS A 524 -8.09 -19.59 -14.13
N LYS A 525 -8.91 -18.71 -14.70
CA LYS A 525 -10.11 -19.03 -15.51
C LYS A 525 -11.16 -19.87 -14.76
N VAL A 526 -11.33 -19.65 -13.46
CA VAL A 526 -12.20 -20.50 -12.61
C VAL A 526 -13.31 -19.72 -11.92
N GLU A 527 -12.96 -18.65 -11.21
CA GLU A 527 -13.84 -18.00 -10.24
C GLU A 527 -14.80 -16.99 -10.88
N LEU A 528 -14.34 -16.23 -11.87
CA LEU A 528 -15.11 -15.12 -12.45
C LEU A 528 -15.72 -15.45 -13.82
N THR A 529 -15.49 -16.63 -14.37
CA THR A 529 -15.93 -17.02 -15.74
C THR A 529 -17.45 -16.92 -15.94
N LEU A 530 -18.24 -17.14 -14.90
CA LEU A 530 -19.72 -17.05 -14.94
C LEU A 530 -20.22 -15.65 -15.34
N TYR A 531 -19.48 -14.61 -14.98
CA TYR A 531 -19.85 -13.23 -15.29
C TYR A 531 -19.67 -12.85 -16.76
N ASN A 532 -19.12 -13.73 -17.60
CA ASN A 532 -19.02 -13.50 -19.05
C ASN A 532 -20.39 -13.29 -19.69
N LYS A 533 -21.44 -13.94 -19.16
CA LYS A 533 -22.83 -13.81 -19.62
C LYS A 533 -23.39 -12.37 -19.54
N ILE A 534 -22.82 -11.52 -18.68
CA ILE A 534 -23.24 -10.13 -18.50
C ILE A 534 -22.31 -9.11 -19.16
N GLU A 535 -21.47 -9.56 -20.10
CA GLU A 535 -20.46 -8.76 -20.79
C GLU A 535 -21.02 -7.43 -21.30
N ARG A 536 -22.01 -7.48 -22.16
CA ARG A 536 -22.60 -6.30 -22.80
C ARG A 536 -23.42 -5.40 -21.88
N HIS A 537 -23.68 -5.84 -20.63
CA HIS A 537 -24.38 -5.04 -19.62
C HIS A 537 -23.39 -4.31 -18.71
N TYR A 538 -22.48 -5.08 -18.09
CA TYR A 538 -21.70 -4.60 -16.96
C TYR A 538 -20.19 -4.64 -17.18
N LEU A 539 -19.64 -5.32 -18.21
CA LEU A 539 -18.20 -5.42 -18.32
C LEU A 539 -17.60 -4.27 -19.14
N ALA A 540 -16.38 -3.90 -18.75
CA ALA A 540 -15.54 -2.95 -19.46
C ALA A 540 -14.30 -3.70 -19.98
N VAL A 541 -14.00 -3.53 -21.28
CA VAL A 541 -12.98 -4.29 -22.00
C VAL A 541 -12.07 -3.38 -22.78
N LEU A 542 -10.87 -3.85 -23.14
CA LEU A 542 -10.03 -3.18 -24.13
C LEU A 542 -10.65 -3.30 -25.52
N PRO A 543 -10.46 -2.31 -26.41
CA PRO A 543 -10.69 -2.51 -27.83
C PRO A 543 -9.97 -3.77 -28.30
N ASP A 544 -10.59 -4.50 -29.22
CA ASP A 544 -10.05 -5.74 -29.82
C ASP A 544 -9.80 -6.91 -28.86
N SER A 545 -10.42 -6.88 -27.66
CA SER A 545 -10.36 -8.00 -26.75
C SER A 545 -11.35 -9.09 -27.15
N GLU A 546 -10.88 -10.31 -27.39
CA GLU A 546 -11.72 -11.45 -27.72
C GLU A 546 -12.49 -11.99 -26.49
N GLU A 547 -11.92 -11.85 -25.30
CA GLU A 547 -12.50 -12.31 -24.03
C GLU A 547 -12.81 -11.10 -23.13
N ALA A 548 -14.01 -11.07 -22.55
CA ALA A 548 -14.43 -9.98 -21.66
C ALA A 548 -13.81 -10.09 -20.25
N ILE A 549 -13.42 -11.30 -19.85
CA ILE A 549 -12.70 -11.55 -18.60
C ILE A 549 -11.22 -11.74 -18.94
N ILE A 550 -10.37 -10.97 -18.30
CA ILE A 550 -8.95 -10.90 -18.62
C ILE A 550 -8.20 -12.02 -17.91
N THR A 551 -7.55 -12.87 -18.69
CA THR A 551 -6.87 -14.08 -18.19
C THR A 551 -5.37 -14.06 -18.43
N ASP A 552 -4.92 -13.35 -19.47
CA ASP A 552 -3.52 -13.21 -19.85
C ASP A 552 -2.83 -12.04 -19.15
N THR A 553 -1.61 -12.26 -18.66
CA THR A 553 -0.87 -11.26 -17.86
C THR A 553 -0.53 -10.01 -18.65
N THR A 554 -0.17 -10.13 -19.93
CA THR A 554 0.14 -8.97 -20.79
C THR A 554 -1.11 -8.14 -21.02
N LYS A 555 -2.26 -8.79 -21.29
CA LYS A 555 -3.56 -8.11 -21.38
C LYS A 555 -3.96 -7.43 -20.07
N VAL A 556 -3.61 -8.02 -18.90
CA VAL A 556 -3.82 -7.38 -17.59
C VAL A 556 -3.00 -6.10 -17.48
N VAL A 557 -1.72 -6.12 -17.80
CA VAL A 557 -0.85 -4.92 -17.78
C VAL A 557 -1.42 -3.83 -18.68
N ASN A 558 -1.80 -4.18 -19.91
CA ASN A 558 -2.41 -3.24 -20.86
C ASN A 558 -3.72 -2.65 -20.32
N THR A 559 -4.57 -3.46 -19.70
CA THR A 559 -5.83 -2.99 -19.10
C THR A 559 -5.60 -2.07 -17.91
N LEU A 560 -4.63 -2.36 -17.06
CA LEU A 560 -4.27 -1.50 -15.94
C LEU A 560 -3.77 -0.13 -16.41
N ASN A 561 -2.95 -0.10 -17.45
CA ASN A 561 -2.48 1.14 -18.07
C ASN A 561 -3.62 1.89 -18.76
N SER A 562 -4.52 1.19 -19.45
CA SER A 562 -5.74 1.77 -20.04
C SER A 562 -6.64 2.40 -18.97
N LEU A 563 -6.80 1.76 -17.81
CA LEU A 563 -7.51 2.34 -16.66
C LEU A 563 -6.82 3.60 -16.12
N CYS A 564 -5.49 3.66 -16.17
CA CYS A 564 -4.75 4.88 -15.82
C CYS A 564 -5.04 6.02 -16.83
N ILE A 565 -5.16 5.71 -18.13
CA ILE A 565 -5.57 6.68 -19.14
C ILE A 565 -7.02 7.14 -18.92
N GLU A 566 -7.95 6.20 -18.66
CA GLU A 566 -9.34 6.56 -18.34
C GLU A 566 -9.42 7.43 -17.08
N MET A 567 -8.56 7.15 -16.10
CA MET A 567 -8.45 7.97 -14.90
C MET A 567 -8.05 9.41 -15.24
N ASP A 568 -7.01 9.60 -16.06
CA ASP A 568 -6.54 10.92 -16.45
C ASP A 568 -7.60 11.65 -17.30
N ASN A 569 -8.26 10.97 -18.24
CA ASN A 569 -9.36 11.51 -19.03
C ASN A 569 -10.52 12.00 -18.14
N ARG A 570 -10.89 11.23 -17.10
CA ARG A 570 -11.93 11.63 -16.15
C ARG A 570 -11.52 12.85 -15.34
N TYR A 571 -10.24 12.95 -14.93
CA TYR A 571 -9.74 14.13 -14.24
C TYR A 571 -9.85 15.40 -15.11
N GLU A 572 -9.54 15.33 -16.41
CA GLU A 572 -9.71 16.47 -17.32
C GLU A 572 -11.19 16.87 -17.45
N LEU A 573 -12.12 15.89 -17.51
CA LEU A 573 -13.57 16.18 -17.52
C LEU A 573 -14.03 16.82 -16.21
N LEU A 574 -13.58 16.35 -15.05
CA LEU A 574 -13.92 16.94 -13.76
C LEU A 574 -13.38 18.38 -13.62
N LYS A 575 -12.16 18.60 -14.10
CA LYS A 575 -11.51 19.90 -14.14
C LYS A 575 -12.26 20.88 -15.03
N ALA A 576 -12.63 20.46 -16.25
CA ALA A 576 -13.44 21.25 -17.17
C ALA A 576 -14.83 21.60 -16.56
N ALA A 577 -15.44 20.65 -15.85
CA ALA A 577 -16.70 20.85 -15.16
C ALA A 577 -16.58 21.64 -13.84
N LEU A 578 -15.37 21.98 -13.37
CA LEU A 578 -15.12 22.66 -12.07
C LEU A 578 -15.76 21.94 -10.89
N VAL A 579 -15.54 20.61 -10.77
CA VAL A 579 -16.05 19.77 -9.69
C VAL A 579 -14.95 18.92 -9.08
N ARG A 580 -15.17 18.40 -7.85
CA ARG A 580 -14.15 17.67 -7.07
C ARG A 580 -14.24 16.16 -7.18
N ASN A 581 -15.40 15.63 -7.55
CA ASN A 581 -15.65 14.19 -7.57
C ASN A 581 -16.71 13.82 -8.60
N ILE A 582 -16.76 12.52 -8.93
CA ILE A 582 -17.69 11.94 -9.90
C ILE A 582 -19.17 12.18 -9.52
N LYS A 583 -19.52 12.19 -8.24
CA LYS A 583 -20.90 12.41 -7.78
C LYS A 583 -21.37 13.81 -8.15
N GLU A 584 -20.56 14.84 -7.88
CA GLU A 584 -20.85 16.23 -8.26
C GLU A 584 -20.88 16.38 -9.76
N TYR A 585 -19.96 15.69 -10.48
CA TYR A 585 -19.91 15.70 -11.96
C TYR A 585 -21.20 15.12 -12.55
N ASN A 586 -21.59 13.92 -12.14
CA ASN A 586 -22.78 13.26 -12.61
C ASN A 586 -24.05 14.04 -12.25
N ALA A 587 -24.12 14.67 -11.07
CA ALA A 587 -25.23 15.53 -10.69
C ALA A 587 -25.35 16.75 -11.62
N LYS A 588 -24.22 17.39 -12.00
CA LYS A 588 -24.21 18.48 -12.99
C LYS A 588 -24.62 18.00 -14.38
N PHE A 589 -24.16 16.80 -14.79
CA PHE A 589 -24.53 16.21 -16.08
C PHE A 589 -26.02 15.86 -16.13
N VAL A 590 -26.55 15.21 -15.10
CA VAL A 590 -27.98 14.89 -14.97
C VAL A 590 -28.84 16.16 -15.02
N SER A 591 -28.43 17.23 -14.35
CA SER A 591 -29.10 18.53 -14.42
C SER A 591 -28.85 19.30 -15.71
N ARG A 592 -28.26 18.69 -16.76
CA ARG A 592 -27.93 19.22 -18.08
C ARG A 592 -27.12 20.51 -18.07
N ARG A 593 -26.22 20.66 -17.10
CA ARG A 593 -25.34 21.83 -16.97
C ARG A 593 -23.97 21.63 -17.64
N LEU A 594 -23.74 20.48 -18.24
CA LEU A 594 -22.51 20.14 -18.97
C LEU A 594 -22.87 19.85 -20.43
N ASN A 595 -22.08 20.41 -21.37
CA ASN A 595 -22.32 20.28 -22.79
C ASN A 595 -21.70 18.97 -23.33
N PRO A 596 -22.50 18.05 -23.92
CA PRO A 596 -21.98 16.83 -24.54
C PRO A 596 -21.06 17.10 -25.74
N GLU A 597 -21.22 18.21 -26.49
CA GLU A 597 -20.36 18.56 -27.60
C GLU A 597 -18.93 18.90 -27.20
N GLU A 598 -18.73 19.28 -25.94
CA GLU A 598 -17.41 19.47 -25.31
C GLU A 598 -16.80 18.16 -24.77
N GLY A 599 -17.41 17.02 -25.08
CA GLY A 599 -16.97 15.69 -24.68
C GLY A 599 -17.49 15.25 -23.31
N HIS A 600 -18.36 16.05 -22.67
CA HIS A 600 -18.96 15.63 -21.39
C HIS A 600 -19.94 14.47 -21.61
N ARG A 601 -19.88 13.48 -20.72
CA ARG A 601 -20.75 12.29 -20.73
C ARG A 601 -21.07 11.87 -19.31
N PHE A 602 -22.12 11.10 -19.11
CA PHE A 602 -22.35 10.44 -17.83
C PHE A 602 -21.23 9.43 -17.56
N LEU A 603 -20.64 9.48 -16.36
CA LEU A 603 -19.53 8.61 -16.00
C LEU A 603 -20.02 7.49 -15.09
N PRO A 604 -20.03 6.22 -15.53
CA PRO A 604 -20.30 5.09 -14.64
C PRO A 604 -19.15 4.90 -13.65
N TYR A 605 -19.47 4.35 -12.47
CA TYR A 605 -18.45 3.81 -11.60
C TYR A 605 -17.78 2.61 -12.27
N ILE A 606 -16.48 2.44 -12.09
CA ILE A 606 -15.73 1.28 -12.58
C ILE A 606 -15.16 0.54 -11.36
N VAL A 607 -15.39 -0.77 -11.28
CA VAL A 607 -14.85 -1.63 -10.24
C VAL A 607 -13.94 -2.67 -10.89
N LEU A 608 -12.64 -2.52 -10.68
CA LEU A 608 -11.64 -3.53 -11.05
C LEU A 608 -11.61 -4.62 -9.98
N VAL A 609 -11.78 -5.88 -10.39
CA VAL A 609 -11.71 -7.05 -9.51
C VAL A 609 -10.60 -7.99 -10.00
N ILE A 610 -9.65 -8.28 -9.13
CA ILE A 610 -8.56 -9.23 -9.37
C ILE A 610 -8.73 -10.40 -8.40
N ASP A 611 -8.98 -11.60 -8.91
CA ASP A 611 -9.19 -12.79 -8.09
C ASP A 611 -7.90 -13.27 -7.42
N GLU A 612 -6.79 -13.36 -8.17
CA GLU A 612 -5.52 -13.83 -7.62
C GLU A 612 -4.35 -12.89 -7.98
N PHE A 613 -4.11 -11.96 -7.11
CA PHE A 613 -3.05 -10.96 -7.30
C PHE A 613 -1.63 -11.54 -7.24
N ALA A 614 -1.46 -12.62 -6.47
CA ALA A 614 -0.15 -13.25 -6.33
C ALA A 614 0.38 -13.76 -7.68
N ASP A 615 -0.47 -14.35 -8.51
CA ASP A 615 -0.04 -14.88 -9.79
C ASP A 615 0.41 -13.76 -10.74
N LEU A 616 -0.21 -12.59 -10.69
CA LEU A 616 0.17 -11.42 -11.48
C LEU A 616 1.49 -10.80 -11.01
N ILE A 617 1.65 -10.62 -9.68
CA ILE A 617 2.88 -10.05 -9.10
C ILE A 617 4.08 -10.97 -9.33
N MET A 618 3.87 -12.29 -9.26
CA MET A 618 4.95 -13.26 -9.48
C MET A 618 5.39 -13.33 -10.95
N THR A 619 4.51 -12.97 -11.89
CA THR A 619 4.78 -13.03 -13.33
C THR A 619 5.28 -11.70 -13.89
N ALA A 620 4.58 -10.58 -13.63
CA ALA A 620 4.88 -9.26 -14.19
C ALA A 620 5.36 -8.23 -13.15
N GLY A 621 5.41 -8.60 -11.86
CA GLY A 621 6.04 -7.80 -10.81
C GLY A 621 5.65 -6.31 -10.81
N LYS A 622 6.61 -5.44 -11.12
CA LYS A 622 6.44 -3.99 -11.09
C LYS A 622 5.48 -3.45 -12.16
N GLU A 623 5.34 -4.13 -13.29
CA GLU A 623 4.46 -3.69 -14.38
C GLU A 623 2.98 -3.73 -13.97
N VAL A 624 2.63 -4.63 -13.07
CA VAL A 624 1.31 -4.70 -12.44
C VAL A 624 1.23 -3.83 -11.19
N GLU A 625 2.27 -3.82 -10.34
CA GLU A 625 2.27 -3.10 -9.07
C GLU A 625 2.15 -1.58 -9.25
N MET A 626 2.89 -1.00 -10.22
CA MET A 626 2.94 0.44 -10.42
C MET A 626 1.59 1.04 -10.89
N PRO A 627 0.90 0.52 -11.93
CA PRO A 627 -0.42 1.00 -12.30
C PRO A 627 -1.46 0.83 -11.19
N ILE A 628 -1.46 -0.31 -10.46
CA ILE A 628 -2.36 -0.53 -9.33
C ILE A 628 -2.10 0.50 -8.22
N ALA A 629 -0.84 0.78 -7.89
CA ALA A 629 -0.50 1.79 -6.91
C ALA A 629 -0.99 3.19 -7.33
N ARG A 630 -0.80 3.56 -8.60
CA ARG A 630 -1.27 4.83 -9.18
C ARG A 630 -2.79 4.96 -9.12
N LEU A 631 -3.51 3.94 -9.56
CA LEU A 631 -4.96 3.89 -9.48
C LEU A 631 -5.45 3.98 -8.02
N ALA A 632 -4.85 3.20 -7.11
CA ALA A 632 -5.25 3.20 -5.71
C ALA A 632 -4.97 4.54 -4.99
N GLN A 633 -4.00 5.33 -5.45
CA GLN A 633 -3.73 6.66 -4.90
C GLN A 633 -4.70 7.74 -5.43
N LEU A 634 -5.05 7.69 -6.70
CA LEU A 634 -5.69 8.80 -7.38
C LEU A 634 -7.15 8.51 -7.80
N ALA A 635 -7.53 7.27 -8.08
CA ALA A 635 -8.78 6.96 -8.77
C ALA A 635 -10.06 7.10 -7.94
N ARG A 636 -9.97 7.29 -6.62
CA ARG A 636 -11.13 7.44 -5.72
C ARG A 636 -12.10 8.54 -6.14
N ALA A 637 -11.57 9.72 -6.43
CA ALA A 637 -12.41 10.88 -6.74
C ALA A 637 -13.17 10.74 -8.06
N ILE A 638 -12.62 10.00 -9.00
CA ILE A 638 -13.16 9.81 -10.35
C ILE A 638 -14.00 8.53 -10.51
N GLY A 639 -14.25 7.81 -9.41
CA GLY A 639 -15.15 6.65 -9.35
C GLY A 639 -14.58 5.36 -9.93
N ILE A 640 -13.27 5.15 -9.89
CA ILE A 640 -12.63 3.87 -10.17
C ILE A 640 -12.18 3.24 -8.85
N HIS A 641 -12.65 2.02 -8.57
CA HIS A 641 -12.41 1.30 -7.33
C HIS A 641 -11.76 -0.04 -7.62
N LEU A 642 -10.90 -0.51 -6.70
CA LEU A 642 -10.13 -1.73 -6.86
C LEU A 642 -10.49 -2.73 -5.75
N ILE A 643 -10.74 -3.98 -6.14
CA ILE A 643 -10.85 -5.12 -5.25
C ILE A 643 -9.75 -6.09 -5.65
N VAL A 644 -8.74 -6.21 -4.79
CA VAL A 644 -7.59 -7.07 -5.02
C VAL A 644 -7.63 -8.23 -4.06
N ALA A 645 -7.73 -9.46 -4.59
CA ALA A 645 -7.81 -10.65 -3.77
C ALA A 645 -6.59 -11.57 -3.98
N THR A 646 -6.21 -12.33 -2.96
CA THR A 646 -5.13 -13.32 -3.04
C THR A 646 -5.31 -14.47 -2.06
N GLN A 647 -4.91 -15.67 -2.47
CA GLN A 647 -4.80 -16.85 -1.59
C GLN A 647 -3.40 -17.00 -0.98
N ARG A 648 -2.43 -16.16 -1.40
CA ARG A 648 -1.03 -16.19 -0.95
C ARG A 648 -0.62 -14.88 -0.26
N PRO A 649 -1.05 -14.65 0.99
CA PRO A 649 -0.82 -13.40 1.70
C PRO A 649 0.62 -13.25 2.21
N SER A 650 1.61 -13.32 1.32
CA SER A 650 3.02 -13.12 1.64
C SER A 650 3.42 -11.64 1.52
N VAL A 651 4.51 -11.26 2.17
CA VAL A 651 5.05 -9.88 2.12
C VAL A 651 5.48 -9.49 0.69
N ASN A 652 5.87 -10.47 -0.13
CA ASN A 652 6.24 -10.25 -1.53
C ASN A 652 5.04 -9.95 -2.43
N VAL A 653 3.84 -10.38 -2.04
CA VAL A 653 2.57 -10.11 -2.75
C VAL A 653 1.87 -8.88 -2.19
N ILE A 654 1.71 -8.81 -0.86
CA ILE A 654 1.10 -7.69 -0.16
C ILE A 654 2.22 -6.75 0.30
N THR A 655 2.73 -5.97 -0.64
CA THR A 655 3.84 -5.03 -0.39
C THR A 655 3.41 -3.84 0.47
N GLY A 656 4.39 -3.08 0.98
CA GLY A 656 4.12 -1.85 1.72
C GLY A 656 3.34 -0.81 0.91
N ILE A 657 3.56 -0.75 -0.42
CA ILE A 657 2.86 0.15 -1.34
C ILE A 657 1.38 -0.22 -1.44
N ILE A 658 1.08 -1.51 -1.60
CA ILE A 658 -0.30 -2.01 -1.63
C ILE A 658 -1.01 -1.72 -0.31
N LYS A 659 -0.38 -2.05 0.84
CA LYS A 659 -0.97 -1.82 2.17
C LYS A 659 -1.28 -0.35 2.46
N ALA A 660 -0.41 0.56 2.01
CA ALA A 660 -0.60 2.00 2.23
C ALA A 660 -1.82 2.56 1.46
N ASN A 661 -2.14 1.97 0.31
CA ASN A 661 -3.18 2.48 -0.59
C ASN A 661 -4.52 1.72 -0.49
N PHE A 662 -4.55 0.57 0.22
CA PHE A 662 -5.76 -0.20 0.47
C PHE A 662 -6.20 -0.08 1.94
N PRO A 663 -7.03 0.91 2.27
CA PRO A 663 -7.45 1.17 3.65
C PRO A 663 -8.47 0.15 4.17
N ALA A 664 -9.29 -0.42 3.29
CA ALA A 664 -10.21 -1.49 3.64
C ALA A 664 -9.56 -2.85 3.40
N ARG A 665 -9.62 -3.73 4.39
CA ARG A 665 -9.01 -5.05 4.30
C ARG A 665 -9.92 -6.11 4.88
N ALA A 666 -10.06 -7.22 4.16
CA ALA A 666 -10.81 -8.40 4.58
C ALA A 666 -9.87 -9.61 4.63
N ALA A 667 -9.73 -10.20 5.81
CA ALA A 667 -8.95 -11.43 5.99
C ALA A 667 -9.89 -12.58 6.35
N PHE A 668 -10.01 -13.55 5.48
CA PHE A 668 -10.55 -14.86 5.78
C PHE A 668 -9.52 -15.69 6.54
N ARG A 669 -9.90 -16.88 6.99
CA ARG A 669 -8.97 -17.73 7.73
C ARG A 669 -7.66 -17.93 6.95
N VAL A 670 -6.55 -17.77 7.65
CA VAL A 670 -5.19 -18.10 7.20
C VAL A 670 -4.54 -19.10 8.13
N THR A 671 -3.48 -19.77 7.69
CA THR A 671 -2.81 -20.82 8.46
C THR A 671 -1.77 -20.28 9.44
N SER A 672 -1.30 -19.05 9.21
CA SER A 672 -0.21 -18.45 9.96
C SER A 672 -0.58 -17.09 10.55
N LYS A 673 -0.17 -16.84 11.79
CA LYS A 673 -0.26 -15.53 12.44
C LYS A 673 0.53 -14.45 11.70
N ILE A 674 1.58 -14.85 10.96
CA ILE A 674 2.38 -13.94 10.13
C ILE A 674 1.53 -13.45 8.96
N ASP A 675 0.77 -14.35 8.30
CA ASP A 675 -0.11 -14.00 7.19
C ASP A 675 -1.22 -13.05 7.65
N SER A 676 -1.80 -13.29 8.85
CA SER A 676 -2.77 -12.36 9.44
C SER A 676 -2.18 -10.95 9.59
N ARG A 677 -0.95 -10.83 10.10
CA ARG A 677 -0.26 -9.54 10.23
C ARG A 677 0.10 -8.94 8.88
N THR A 678 0.40 -9.74 7.89
CA THR A 678 0.68 -9.26 6.54
C THR A 678 -0.55 -8.59 5.93
N ILE A 679 -1.75 -9.14 6.16
CA ILE A 679 -3.00 -8.58 5.63
C ILE A 679 -3.48 -7.38 6.48
N LEU A 680 -3.65 -7.61 7.79
CA LEU A 680 -4.39 -6.72 8.69
C LEU A 680 -3.52 -5.81 9.57
N ASP A 681 -2.18 -5.98 9.53
CA ASP A 681 -1.23 -5.43 10.51
C ASP A 681 -1.50 -5.93 11.97
N ALA A 682 -2.44 -6.85 12.14
CA ALA A 682 -2.85 -7.47 13.40
C ALA A 682 -2.98 -8.99 13.27
N GLY A 683 -2.83 -9.71 14.37
CA GLY A 683 -3.15 -11.16 14.41
C GLY A 683 -4.64 -11.40 14.53
N GLY A 684 -5.08 -12.65 14.40
CA GLY A 684 -6.45 -13.11 14.65
C GLY A 684 -7.14 -13.76 13.45
N ALA A 685 -6.65 -13.57 12.23
CA ALA A 685 -7.21 -14.29 11.07
C ALA A 685 -6.80 -15.78 11.05
N ASP A 686 -5.74 -16.13 11.74
CA ASP A 686 -5.30 -17.50 12.02
C ASP A 686 -6.25 -18.25 12.99
N GLN A 687 -7.04 -17.52 13.78
CA GLN A 687 -7.98 -18.04 14.78
C GLN A 687 -9.43 -18.11 14.29
N LEU A 688 -9.68 -17.75 13.03
CA LEU A 688 -11.00 -17.83 12.43
C LEU A 688 -11.43 -19.28 12.17
N ILE A 689 -12.73 -19.52 12.16
CA ILE A 689 -13.30 -20.87 11.92
C ILE A 689 -13.10 -21.31 10.46
N GLY A 690 -13.13 -20.37 9.52
CA GLY A 690 -13.20 -20.61 8.08
C GLY A 690 -14.62 -20.56 7.55
N LYS A 691 -14.86 -21.09 6.34
CA LYS A 691 -16.21 -21.12 5.70
C LYS A 691 -16.88 -19.74 5.64
N GLY A 692 -16.12 -18.70 5.32
CA GLY A 692 -16.62 -17.32 5.22
C GLY A 692 -16.55 -16.48 6.50
N ASP A 693 -16.07 -17.05 7.61
CA ASP A 693 -15.70 -16.27 8.80
C ASP A 693 -14.50 -15.40 8.50
N MET A 694 -14.58 -14.10 8.74
CA MET A 694 -13.54 -13.13 8.35
C MET A 694 -13.40 -11.99 9.35
N LEU A 695 -12.24 -11.37 9.32
CA LEU A 695 -11.96 -10.08 9.95
C LEU A 695 -11.95 -8.98 8.90
N PHE A 696 -12.74 -7.94 9.13
CA PHE A 696 -12.83 -6.78 8.27
C PHE A 696 -12.27 -5.55 8.99
N SER A 697 -11.31 -4.86 8.35
CA SER A 697 -10.67 -3.65 8.88
C SER A 697 -11.10 -2.42 8.09
N GLN A 698 -11.49 -1.36 8.83
CA GLN A 698 -11.77 -0.03 8.32
C GLN A 698 -10.79 0.96 8.95
N GLY A 699 -9.52 0.89 8.53
CA GLY A 699 -8.47 1.69 9.17
C GLY A 699 -8.05 1.11 10.53
N SER A 700 -8.50 1.71 11.65
CA SER A 700 -8.14 1.26 13.01
C SER A 700 -9.05 0.17 13.56
N ASP A 701 -10.29 0.07 13.08
CA ASP A 701 -11.30 -0.81 13.65
C ASP A 701 -11.30 -2.16 12.96
N LEU A 702 -11.27 -3.22 13.77
CA LEU A 702 -11.28 -4.60 13.33
C LEU A 702 -12.60 -5.26 13.77
N ILE A 703 -13.43 -5.62 12.79
CA ILE A 703 -14.75 -6.21 13.01
C ILE A 703 -14.73 -7.66 12.52
N ARG A 704 -15.23 -8.59 13.31
CA ARG A 704 -15.45 -9.98 12.89
C ARG A 704 -16.82 -10.09 12.24
N LEU A 705 -16.88 -10.71 11.06
CA LEU A 705 -18.06 -10.89 10.26
C LEU A 705 -18.17 -12.34 9.79
N GLN A 706 -19.39 -12.85 9.72
CA GLN A 706 -19.68 -14.01 8.90
C GLN A 706 -20.14 -13.51 7.52
N CYS A 707 -19.38 -13.87 6.49
CA CYS A 707 -19.66 -13.49 5.11
C CYS A 707 -21.02 -14.06 4.66
N ALA A 708 -21.76 -13.28 3.89
CA ALA A 708 -22.98 -13.74 3.24
C ALA A 708 -22.63 -14.82 2.21
N PHE A 709 -23.31 -15.95 2.31
CA PHE A 709 -23.12 -17.07 1.41
C PHE A 709 -24.02 -16.92 0.19
N VAL A 710 -23.42 -16.99 -0.97
CA VAL A 710 -24.07 -17.13 -2.27
C VAL A 710 -23.37 -18.25 -3.02
N ASP A 711 -24.11 -19.21 -3.47
CA ASP A 711 -23.56 -20.37 -4.17
C ASP A 711 -23.39 -20.10 -5.66
N THR A 712 -22.54 -20.90 -6.30
CA THR A 712 -22.24 -20.80 -7.74
C THR A 712 -23.49 -20.88 -8.64
N PRO A 713 -24.44 -21.80 -8.41
CA PRO A 713 -25.73 -21.85 -9.17
C PRO A 713 -26.55 -20.57 -9.05
N GLU A 714 -26.59 -19.92 -7.85
CA GLU A 714 -27.31 -18.66 -7.65
C GLU A 714 -26.69 -17.52 -8.48
N VAL A 715 -25.35 -17.45 -8.51
CA VAL A 715 -24.61 -16.48 -9.33
C VAL A 715 -24.87 -16.73 -10.81
N GLU A 716 -24.92 -17.99 -11.22
CA GLU A 716 -25.23 -18.37 -12.61
C GLU A 716 -26.64 -17.94 -13.01
N GLU A 717 -27.65 -18.21 -12.20
CA GLU A 717 -29.06 -17.80 -12.43
C GLU A 717 -29.17 -16.27 -12.51
N ILE A 718 -28.46 -15.52 -11.65
CA ILE A 718 -28.43 -14.06 -11.69
C ILE A 718 -27.80 -13.56 -12.99
N CYS A 719 -26.68 -14.15 -13.41
CA CYS A 719 -25.99 -13.78 -14.66
C CYS A 719 -26.85 -14.14 -15.88
N ASP A 720 -27.54 -15.27 -15.88
CA ASP A 720 -28.48 -15.66 -16.93
C ASP A 720 -29.67 -14.71 -17.01
N PHE A 721 -30.25 -14.35 -15.87
CA PHE A 721 -31.35 -13.37 -15.82
C PHE A 721 -30.95 -12.02 -16.40
N ILE A 722 -29.76 -11.54 -16.10
CA ILE A 722 -29.25 -10.27 -16.64
C ILE A 722 -28.90 -10.42 -18.12
N GLY A 723 -28.17 -11.48 -18.50
CA GLY A 723 -27.67 -11.72 -19.86
C GLY A 723 -28.79 -11.91 -20.90
N ASN A 724 -29.94 -12.47 -20.48
CA ASN A 724 -31.11 -12.66 -21.35
C ASN A 724 -31.90 -11.37 -21.64
N GLN A 725 -31.58 -10.26 -20.99
CA GLN A 725 -32.24 -8.98 -21.23
C GLN A 725 -31.60 -8.23 -22.41
N LYS A 726 -32.28 -7.18 -22.91
CA LYS A 726 -31.72 -6.30 -23.93
C LYS A 726 -30.44 -5.64 -23.37
N ALA A 727 -29.36 -5.78 -24.12
CA ALA A 727 -28.02 -5.28 -23.76
C ALA A 727 -27.60 -4.09 -24.62
N TYR A 728 -26.47 -3.47 -24.28
CA TYR A 728 -25.76 -2.56 -25.20
C TYR A 728 -25.26 -3.33 -26.42
N PRO A 729 -24.98 -2.64 -27.56
CA PRO A 729 -24.45 -3.28 -28.76
C PRO A 729 -23.11 -3.99 -28.51
N THR A 730 -22.24 -3.37 -27.71
CA THR A 730 -20.91 -3.88 -27.32
C THR A 730 -20.69 -3.69 -25.81
N ALA A 731 -19.70 -4.37 -25.26
CA ALA A 731 -19.19 -4.07 -23.92
C ALA A 731 -18.67 -2.62 -23.82
N TYR A 732 -18.54 -2.09 -22.61
CA TYR A 732 -18.00 -0.74 -22.41
C TYR A 732 -16.52 -0.71 -22.82
N GLN A 733 -16.17 0.13 -23.78
CA GLN A 733 -14.80 0.22 -24.29
C GLN A 733 -13.94 1.13 -23.41
N LEU A 734 -12.83 0.57 -22.92
CA LEU A 734 -11.77 1.33 -22.27
C LEU A 734 -10.89 2.03 -23.32
N PRO A 735 -10.13 3.08 -22.97
CA PRO A 735 -9.15 3.68 -23.86
C PRO A 735 -8.12 2.66 -24.36
N GLU A 736 -7.72 2.78 -25.62
CA GLU A 736 -6.66 1.96 -26.18
C GLU A 736 -5.31 2.26 -25.48
N TYR A 737 -4.58 1.20 -25.11
CA TYR A 737 -3.20 1.28 -24.62
C TYR A 737 -2.31 0.47 -25.55
N VAL A 738 -1.41 1.13 -26.24
CA VAL A 738 -0.34 0.51 -27.03
C VAL A 738 0.90 0.46 -26.15
N GLY A 739 1.32 -0.75 -25.75
CA GLY A 739 2.49 -0.95 -24.89
C GLY A 739 3.78 -0.49 -25.58
N GLU A 740 4.77 -0.11 -24.80
CA GLU A 740 6.10 0.31 -25.30
C GLU A 740 6.82 -0.80 -26.08
N GLU A 741 6.44 -2.06 -25.92
CA GLU A 741 7.01 -3.21 -26.65
C GLU A 741 6.65 -3.25 -28.15
N SER A 742 5.63 -2.51 -28.59
CA SER A 742 5.36 -2.36 -30.02
C SER A 742 6.22 -1.28 -30.71
N SER A 743 7.07 -0.57 -29.96
CA SER A 743 8.08 0.37 -30.49
C SER A 743 9.43 -0.32 -30.80
N GLY A 744 9.48 -1.65 -30.77
CA GLY A 744 10.51 -2.37 -31.54
C GLY A 744 10.29 -2.06 -33.01
N VAL A 745 11.28 -1.46 -33.65
CA VAL A 745 11.40 -1.18 -35.08
C VAL A 745 11.07 -2.45 -35.91
N GLY A 746 9.76 -2.80 -35.93
CA GLY A 746 9.22 -3.60 -37.01
C GLY A 746 9.24 -2.69 -38.22
N GLU A 747 9.86 -3.13 -39.30
CA GLU A 747 9.81 -2.46 -40.61
C GLU A 747 8.38 -1.99 -40.83
N ILE A 748 8.15 -0.67 -40.65
CA ILE A 748 6.88 -0.03 -40.99
C ILE A 748 6.76 -0.21 -42.51
N ASP A 749 5.82 -1.07 -42.94
CA ASP A 749 5.60 -1.28 -44.36
C ASP A 749 5.23 0.10 -44.96
N PRO A 750 6.01 0.64 -45.91
CA PRO A 750 5.74 1.95 -46.49
C PRO A 750 4.35 2.08 -47.12
N LYS A 751 3.63 0.97 -47.29
CA LYS A 751 2.27 0.92 -47.83
C LYS A 751 1.17 1.11 -46.80
N ASP A 752 1.45 1.04 -45.49
CA ASP A 752 0.46 1.15 -44.42
C ASP A 752 0.54 2.53 -43.73
N ARG A 753 0.46 3.61 -44.55
CA ARG A 753 0.49 4.98 -44.06
C ARG A 753 -0.88 5.41 -43.55
N ASP A 754 -0.92 6.13 -42.42
CA ASP A 754 -2.15 6.74 -41.89
C ASP A 754 -2.72 7.73 -42.88
N ALA A 755 -4.04 7.79 -43.00
CA ALA A 755 -4.73 8.71 -43.95
C ALA A 755 -4.39 10.19 -43.74
N LEU A 756 -3.92 10.57 -42.54
CA LEU A 756 -3.51 11.94 -42.18
C LEU A 756 -1.98 12.14 -42.20
N PHE A 757 -1.23 11.18 -42.75
CA PHE A 757 0.22 11.25 -42.83
C PHE A 757 0.72 12.50 -43.58
N GLU A 758 0.16 12.80 -44.75
CA GLU A 758 0.54 14.00 -45.55
C GLU A 758 0.21 15.29 -44.81
N ASP A 759 -0.97 15.37 -44.21
CA ASP A 759 -1.40 16.56 -43.46
C ASP A 759 -0.49 16.82 -42.27
N ALA A 760 -0.07 15.75 -41.57
CA ALA A 760 0.87 15.83 -40.47
C ALA A 760 2.28 16.22 -40.95
N ALA A 761 2.73 15.69 -42.11
CA ALA A 761 4.01 16.04 -42.71
C ALA A 761 4.07 17.55 -43.07
N ARG A 762 3.06 18.07 -43.76
CA ARG A 762 2.95 19.51 -44.11
C ARG A 762 2.90 20.37 -42.84
N LEU A 763 2.14 19.96 -41.82
CA LEU A 763 2.04 20.66 -40.54
C LEU A 763 3.38 20.75 -39.81
N VAL A 764 4.14 19.66 -39.77
CA VAL A 764 5.46 19.57 -39.10
C VAL A 764 6.49 20.43 -39.87
N VAL A 765 6.52 20.38 -41.21
CA VAL A 765 7.43 21.16 -42.03
C VAL A 765 7.08 22.65 -41.94
N ALA A 766 5.82 23.02 -42.01
CA ALA A 766 5.38 24.43 -41.92
C ALA A 766 5.67 25.03 -40.53
N SER A 767 5.57 24.24 -39.45
CA SER A 767 5.84 24.71 -38.09
C SER A 767 7.29 24.53 -37.62
N GLN A 768 8.10 23.78 -38.37
CA GLN A 768 9.48 23.39 -38.00
C GLN A 768 9.57 22.80 -36.56
N GLN A 769 8.53 22.05 -36.16
CA GLN A 769 8.43 21.42 -34.85
C GLN A 769 7.91 20.00 -34.96
N GLY A 770 8.74 19.01 -34.66
CA GLY A 770 8.39 17.58 -34.60
C GLY A 770 7.77 17.15 -33.24
N SER A 771 6.66 17.79 -32.84
CA SER A 771 6.02 17.53 -31.54
C SER A 771 4.72 16.74 -31.70
N THR A 772 4.65 15.56 -31.08
CA THR A 772 3.44 14.71 -31.02
C THR A 772 2.23 15.48 -30.47
N SER A 773 2.43 16.31 -29.45
CA SER A 773 1.35 17.10 -28.84
C SER A 773 0.85 18.22 -29.76
N MET A 774 1.68 18.72 -30.68
CA MET A 774 1.27 19.69 -31.70
C MET A 774 0.38 19.02 -32.76
N ILE A 775 0.79 17.85 -33.27
CA ILE A 775 0.03 17.06 -34.25
C ILE A 775 -1.32 16.67 -33.63
N GLN A 776 -1.34 16.18 -32.40
CA GLN A 776 -2.54 15.83 -31.64
C GLN A 776 -3.56 17.01 -31.62
N ARG A 777 -3.10 18.20 -31.23
CA ARG A 777 -3.97 19.38 -31.08
C ARG A 777 -4.45 19.91 -32.43
N LYS A 778 -3.58 19.97 -33.45
CA LYS A 778 -3.91 20.57 -34.75
C LYS A 778 -4.78 19.66 -35.61
N LEU A 779 -4.52 18.35 -35.57
CA LEU A 779 -5.30 17.39 -36.36
C LEU A 779 -6.43 16.72 -35.53
N LYS A 780 -6.62 17.14 -34.25
CA LYS A 780 -7.64 16.62 -33.33
C LYS A 780 -7.59 15.08 -33.16
N LEU A 781 -6.40 14.54 -33.03
CA LEU A 781 -6.14 13.11 -32.95
C LEU A 781 -5.95 12.65 -31.48
N GLY A 782 -6.17 11.38 -31.21
CA GLY A 782 -5.72 10.75 -29.96
C GLY A 782 -4.18 10.71 -29.90
N TYR A 783 -3.62 10.70 -28.69
CA TYR A 783 -2.17 10.75 -28.47
C TYR A 783 -1.43 9.60 -29.19
N ASN A 784 -1.97 8.40 -29.16
CA ASN A 784 -1.36 7.21 -29.77
C ASN A 784 -1.35 7.28 -31.31
N ARG A 785 -2.45 7.76 -31.92
CA ARG A 785 -2.49 7.94 -33.39
C ARG A 785 -1.52 9.03 -33.83
N ALA A 786 -1.42 10.12 -33.06
CA ALA A 786 -0.42 11.15 -33.29
C ALA A 786 1.01 10.63 -33.14
N GLY A 787 1.26 9.74 -32.15
CA GLY A 787 2.53 9.06 -31.98
C GLY A 787 2.90 8.18 -33.17
N ARG A 788 2.01 7.30 -33.64
CA ARG A 788 2.22 6.47 -34.84
C ARG A 788 2.53 7.29 -36.08
N ILE A 789 1.85 8.40 -36.27
CA ILE A 789 2.13 9.30 -37.39
C ILE A 789 3.52 9.93 -37.28
N VAL A 790 3.95 10.32 -36.08
CA VAL A 790 5.30 10.84 -35.83
C VAL A 790 6.37 9.78 -36.13
N ASP A 791 6.12 8.51 -35.77
CA ASP A 791 7.03 7.41 -36.07
C ASP A 791 7.07 7.07 -37.56
N GLN A 792 5.93 7.19 -38.29
CA GLN A 792 5.88 7.11 -39.75
C GLN A 792 6.64 8.26 -40.41
N LEU A 793 6.55 9.49 -39.86
CA LEU A 793 7.31 10.64 -40.35
C LEU A 793 8.82 10.49 -40.10
N GLU A 794 9.25 9.82 -39.02
CA GLU A 794 10.65 9.46 -38.78
C GLU A 794 11.11 8.40 -39.78
N ALA A 795 10.35 7.32 -39.96
CA ALA A 795 10.65 6.28 -40.95
C ALA A 795 10.74 6.82 -42.39
N ALA A 796 9.91 7.82 -42.75
CA ALA A 796 10.00 8.53 -44.00
C ALA A 796 11.17 9.54 -44.06
N GLY A 797 11.94 9.71 -42.97
CA GLY A 797 13.07 10.65 -42.87
C GLY A 797 12.66 12.12 -42.88
N ILE A 798 11.42 12.45 -42.55
CA ILE A 798 10.92 13.83 -42.42
C ILE A 798 11.28 14.37 -41.01
N LEU A 799 11.24 13.51 -40.01
CA LEU A 799 11.66 13.79 -38.64
C LEU A 799 12.95 13.05 -38.32
N GLY A 800 13.75 13.59 -37.40
CA GLY A 800 14.90 12.95 -36.79
C GLY A 800 14.51 11.93 -35.70
N PRO A 801 15.47 11.14 -35.17
CA PRO A 801 15.22 10.12 -34.19
C PRO A 801 14.70 10.70 -32.87
N PHE A 802 14.06 9.83 -32.08
CA PHE A 802 13.50 10.20 -30.80
C PHE A 802 14.58 10.65 -29.80
N GLU A 803 14.46 11.87 -29.26
CA GLU A 803 15.37 12.47 -28.26
C GLU A 803 14.73 12.63 -26.87
N GLY A 804 13.95 11.66 -26.43
CA GLY A 804 13.27 11.70 -25.12
C GLY A 804 12.14 12.73 -25.06
N SER A 805 12.09 13.60 -24.05
CA SER A 805 11.01 14.58 -23.85
C SER A 805 11.06 15.82 -24.77
N LYS A 806 12.05 15.96 -25.63
CA LYS A 806 12.18 17.07 -26.57
C LYS A 806 11.42 16.81 -27.86
N ALA A 807 10.96 17.88 -28.51
CA ALA A 807 10.41 17.79 -29.88
C ALA A 807 11.49 17.27 -30.84
N ARG A 808 11.15 16.30 -31.71
CA ARG A 808 12.07 15.73 -32.70
C ARG A 808 12.49 16.82 -33.72
N GLN A 809 13.70 16.72 -34.21
CA GLN A 809 14.25 17.65 -35.17
C GLN A 809 13.54 17.44 -36.53
N VAL A 810 13.15 18.51 -37.20
CA VAL A 810 12.59 18.45 -38.57
C VAL A 810 13.75 18.43 -39.56
N LEU A 811 13.84 17.38 -40.38
CA LEU A 811 14.93 17.18 -41.34
C LEU A 811 14.64 17.82 -42.71
N VAL A 812 13.38 18.16 -42.96
CA VAL A 812 12.93 18.77 -44.23
C VAL A 812 12.72 20.27 -44.00
N VAL A 813 13.35 21.10 -44.84
CA VAL A 813 13.44 22.55 -44.61
C VAL A 813 12.20 23.29 -45.16
N ASP A 814 11.63 22.84 -46.26
CA ASP A 814 10.51 23.52 -46.92
C ASP A 814 9.53 22.54 -47.62
N ASP A 815 8.36 23.04 -48.00
CA ASP A 815 7.32 22.26 -48.69
C ASP A 815 7.79 21.66 -50.03
N LEU A 816 8.72 22.30 -50.72
CA LEU A 816 9.22 21.84 -52.01
C LEU A 816 10.11 20.59 -51.83
N ALA A 817 10.95 20.58 -50.79
CA ALA A 817 11.74 19.41 -50.41
C ALA A 817 10.85 18.28 -49.89
N LEU A 818 9.73 18.60 -49.21
CA LEU A 818 8.74 17.61 -48.78
C LEU A 818 8.07 16.93 -49.98
N GLU A 819 7.63 17.71 -50.99
CA GLU A 819 7.00 17.14 -52.19
C GLU A 819 7.95 16.26 -53.02
N GLN A 820 9.22 16.61 -53.07
CA GLN A 820 10.24 15.80 -53.75
C GLN A 820 10.42 14.46 -53.02
N LYS A 821 10.38 14.48 -51.69
CA LYS A 821 10.54 13.27 -50.87
C LYS A 821 9.30 12.37 -50.92
N LEU A 822 8.13 12.93 -50.91
CA LEU A 822 6.86 12.20 -51.06
C LEU A 822 6.70 11.57 -52.49
N LYS A 823 7.23 12.22 -53.54
CA LYS A 823 7.20 11.72 -54.91
C LYS A 823 8.32 10.73 -55.24
N GLY A 824 9.42 10.76 -54.54
CA GLY A 824 10.57 9.86 -54.75
C GLY A 824 10.42 8.47 -54.11
N GLU A 825 9.39 8.26 -53.35
CA GLU A 825 9.08 6.97 -52.70
C GLU A 825 7.89 6.24 -53.37
N SER A 826 7.39 6.71 -54.50
CA SER A 826 6.29 6.07 -55.25
C SER A 826 6.80 5.08 -56.30
#